data_6f828c5b20c0931c6a06dc8dd9ad75bf
#
_entry.id   6f828c5b20c0931c6a06dc8dd9ad75bf
#
_cell.length_a   1.000
_cell.length_b   1.000
_cell.length_c   1.000
_cell.angle_alpha   90.00
_cell.angle_beta   90.00
_cell.angle_gamma   90.00
#
_symmetry.space_group_name_H-M   'P 1'
#
loop_
_entity.id
_entity.type
_entity.pdbx_description
1 polymer ?
#
loop_
_entity_poly.entity_id
_entity_poly.type
_entity_poly.pdbx_seq_one_letter_code
_entity_poly.pdbx_strand_id
1 'polypeptide(L)'
;MKNLIRRQTFSFALIVSVFACAFAGGGEGSPEQVFLNPPREAHAGVWWHWMGGQVSEEGIVKDLDWFRRNGVFSATVFGMADSCTPWAKRIGNVPTDGLRPFDARWWGLFAFACREGRKRGIDIGLHNCPGYTSTGGPWIPSRLAMRELVFNVTNAAEQISTRPNAIFPVYNETARRFELPPCPARRTDVVEIGTARGGIRVAHIPMGAFVQPADWDSFGLECDKMNPEAVDFHLDHVFGELKKHLGNDLPAAGLRHILLDSYEAGDPTWTPRMREEFTARRGYDPLEFLPILGGYTNLYTTVEVVKFRADFDRTVKDLYRDVLFRRMAARIHAEGLAFSNEPYKGPFEPSEVAPFIDRIMTEFWYSPKGSGISPAHRLFNTFTGPGGRRHNIVEAEAFTGQPGNCEWTEMPENLKPATDDAFLCGVNRLILHTCPLQPWGDDVKPGVTMGRWGTHFGRNQTWAECGKAWFDYVARCQALLQWGEPSKQRLDVPKGVKQIARTDGARTLFFVVAGADGVARLGLPRGWWFDPVSGRKAGVPSRLALRQSGFYERDPAAPEFVEACRGHRELEAFEPSLGDRSKSADPTVRYFSGTLTYRTTFDRPADAARLALQVKTFEQVVAVRLNGRDVGTIWCAPWEIELPTAEVKASGNVLELDVTNSWRNRLIGDEQEPADCVFTQAPMVGGAFLERYPDWFGKGLAARPSKGRHCFVTWNYFTKDSPLTPSGLIEPPVLLWDESAVR
;
A
#
# COMPACT_ATOMS: atom_id res chain seq x y z
N MET A 1 40.79 9.90 -67.06
CA MET A 1 40.14 11.05 -66.42
C MET A 1 39.43 10.59 -65.18
N LYS A 2 39.94 11.06 -64.04
CA LYS A 2 39.53 10.67 -62.68
C LYS A 2 38.25 11.42 -62.34
N ASN A 3 37.20 10.71 -61.89
CA ASN A 3 36.08 11.35 -61.20
C ASN A 3 35.99 10.88 -59.78
N LEU A 4 36.15 11.85 -58.91
CA LEU A 4 35.98 11.79 -57.46
C LEU A 4 34.51 11.50 -57.11
N ILE A 5 34.25 10.41 -56.38
CA ILE A 5 33.00 10.22 -55.65
C ILE A 5 33.27 10.62 -54.22
N ARG A 6 32.74 11.82 -53.82
CA ARG A 6 32.66 12.27 -52.44
C ARG A 6 31.63 11.41 -51.69
N ARG A 7 32.07 10.62 -50.73
CA ARG A 7 31.22 10.06 -49.71
C ARG A 7 30.88 11.15 -48.70
N GLN A 8 29.63 11.59 -48.70
CA GLN A 8 29.06 12.37 -47.57
C GLN A 8 28.70 11.38 -46.48
N THR A 9 29.49 11.36 -45.40
CA THR A 9 29.15 10.77 -44.14
C THR A 9 28.17 11.70 -43.43
N PHE A 10 26.89 11.33 -43.41
CA PHE A 10 25.91 11.94 -42.49
C PHE A 10 26.21 11.42 -41.08
N SER A 11 26.84 12.23 -40.24
CA SER A 11 26.85 12.03 -38.81
C SER A 11 25.46 12.37 -38.28
N PHE A 12 24.65 11.34 -37.98
CA PHE A 12 23.51 11.48 -37.09
C PHE A 12 24.04 11.69 -35.68
N ALA A 13 24.18 12.95 -35.29
CA ALA A 13 24.29 13.32 -33.87
C ALA A 13 22.90 13.07 -33.27
N LEU A 14 22.73 11.93 -32.64
CA LEU A 14 21.56 11.62 -31.78
C LEU A 14 21.67 12.55 -30.59
N ILE A 15 20.99 13.69 -30.61
CA ILE A 15 20.73 14.50 -29.41
C ILE A 15 19.73 13.68 -28.59
N VAL A 16 20.26 12.79 -27.78
CA VAL A 16 19.53 12.23 -26.64
C VAL A 16 19.40 13.36 -25.63
N SER A 17 18.34 14.13 -25.74
CA SER A 17 17.87 14.95 -24.63
C SER A 17 17.46 13.99 -23.52
N VAL A 18 18.41 13.66 -22.66
CA VAL A 18 18.15 12.99 -21.40
C VAL A 18 17.35 13.98 -20.54
N PHE A 19 16.02 13.99 -20.69
CA PHE A 19 15.18 14.31 -19.57
C PHE A 19 15.36 13.19 -18.55
N ALA A 20 16.45 13.24 -17.84
CA ALA A 20 16.56 12.58 -16.55
C ALA A 20 15.49 13.24 -15.67
N CYS A 21 14.26 12.69 -15.65
CA CYS A 21 13.42 12.84 -14.47
C CYS A 21 14.34 12.47 -13.31
N ALA A 22 14.71 13.46 -12.53
CA ALA A 22 15.57 13.29 -11.40
C ALA A 22 14.86 12.49 -10.31
N PHE A 23 14.75 11.18 -10.51
CA PHE A 23 14.70 10.20 -9.44
C PHE A 23 16.16 9.94 -9.01
N ALA A 24 16.91 10.99 -8.75
CA ALA A 24 18.17 10.93 -8.06
C ALA A 24 17.85 10.63 -6.59
N GLY A 25 17.65 9.35 -6.30
CA GLY A 25 17.51 8.87 -4.95
C GLY A 25 18.78 9.06 -4.17
N GLY A 26 18.73 9.94 -3.22
CA GLY A 26 19.69 10.35 -2.24
C GLY A 26 19.35 11.78 -1.90
N GLY A 27 18.67 12.04 -0.78
CA GLY A 27 18.28 13.38 -0.39
C GLY A 27 19.50 14.30 -0.44
N GLU A 28 19.55 15.23 -1.39
CA GLU A 28 20.53 16.32 -1.37
C GLU A 28 20.29 17.12 -0.10
N GLY A 29 21.25 17.17 0.79
CA GLY A 29 21.19 17.90 2.04
C GLY A 29 21.77 17.13 3.23
N SER A 30 22.00 17.84 4.32
CA SER A 30 22.42 17.19 5.58
C SER A 30 21.27 16.38 6.20
N PRO A 31 21.54 15.40 7.06
CA PRO A 31 20.52 14.68 7.81
C PRO A 31 19.55 15.62 8.54
N GLU A 32 20.05 16.72 9.08
CA GLU A 32 19.25 17.73 9.77
C GLU A 32 18.24 18.40 8.84
N GLN A 33 18.69 18.75 7.64
CA GLN A 33 17.83 19.42 6.65
C GLN A 33 16.71 18.51 6.18
N VAL A 34 17.04 17.26 5.80
CA VAL A 34 16.03 16.32 5.32
C VAL A 34 15.10 15.83 6.45
N PHE A 35 15.57 15.81 7.70
CA PHE A 35 14.76 15.48 8.86
C PHE A 35 13.73 16.56 9.19
N LEU A 36 14.16 17.83 9.18
CA LEU A 36 13.27 18.97 9.49
C LEU A 36 12.31 19.27 8.34
N ASN A 37 12.76 19.05 7.12
CA ASN A 37 12.00 19.29 5.89
C ASN A 37 12.08 18.05 4.99
N PRO A 38 11.32 16.97 5.30
CA PRO A 38 11.34 15.77 4.50
C PRO A 38 11.06 16.06 3.02
N PRO A 39 11.92 15.59 2.10
CA PRO A 39 11.68 15.75 0.69
C PRO A 39 10.42 14.97 0.27
N ARG A 40 9.84 15.34 -0.86
CA ARG A 40 8.57 14.81 -1.33
C ARG A 40 8.55 13.27 -1.43
N GLU A 41 9.67 12.69 -1.85
CA GLU A 41 9.85 11.25 -2.02
C GLU A 41 9.88 10.51 -0.67
N ALA A 42 10.14 11.21 0.41
CA ALA A 42 10.12 10.68 1.77
C ALA A 42 8.71 10.65 2.39
N HIS A 43 7.71 11.15 1.71
CA HIS A 43 6.34 11.06 2.17
C HIS A 43 5.67 9.76 1.71
N ALA A 44 4.69 9.28 2.48
CA ALA A 44 3.92 8.12 2.11
C ALA A 44 3.12 8.33 0.82
N GLY A 45 2.90 7.26 0.07
CA GLY A 45 1.91 7.20 -1.00
C GLY A 45 0.71 6.36 -0.57
N VAL A 46 -0.28 6.27 -1.44
CA VAL A 46 -1.46 5.43 -1.22
C VAL A 46 -1.81 4.65 -2.49
N TRP A 47 -2.35 3.44 -2.31
CA TRP A 47 -3.14 2.78 -3.32
C TRP A 47 -4.58 3.24 -3.18
N TRP A 48 -5.01 4.01 -4.17
CA TRP A 48 -6.31 4.67 -4.19
C TRP A 48 -7.30 3.82 -4.97
N HIS A 49 -7.98 2.92 -4.25
CA HIS A 49 -8.90 1.95 -4.84
C HIS A 49 -10.23 2.59 -5.22
N TRP A 50 -10.54 2.60 -6.49
CA TRP A 50 -11.82 3.02 -7.02
C TRP A 50 -12.71 1.78 -7.17
N MET A 51 -13.63 1.65 -6.23
CA MET A 51 -14.45 0.45 -6.07
C MET A 51 -15.63 0.48 -7.03
N GLY A 52 -15.48 -0.11 -8.20
CA GLY A 52 -16.53 -0.21 -9.22
C GLY A 52 -17.09 1.14 -9.65
N GLY A 53 -18.39 1.28 -9.54
CA GLY A 53 -19.11 2.51 -9.86
C GLY A 53 -19.14 3.56 -8.74
N GLN A 54 -18.49 3.31 -7.61
CA GLN A 54 -18.54 4.18 -6.43
C GLN A 54 -17.50 5.31 -6.52
N VAL A 55 -17.61 6.15 -7.54
CA VAL A 55 -16.67 7.24 -7.82
C VAL A 55 -17.42 8.52 -8.15
N SER A 56 -16.98 9.66 -7.62
CA SER A 56 -17.53 10.98 -7.91
C SER A 56 -16.43 12.06 -7.95
N GLU A 57 -16.66 13.15 -8.68
CA GLU A 57 -15.74 14.30 -8.70
C GLU A 57 -15.60 14.93 -7.31
N GLU A 58 -16.69 15.04 -6.56
CA GLU A 58 -16.66 15.56 -5.18
C GLU A 58 -15.76 14.69 -4.28
N GLY A 59 -15.93 13.36 -4.35
CA GLY A 59 -15.11 12.41 -3.60
C GLY A 59 -13.62 12.52 -3.97
N ILE A 60 -13.31 12.62 -5.27
CA ILE A 60 -11.94 12.82 -5.76
C ILE A 60 -11.31 14.08 -5.15
N VAL A 61 -12.02 15.20 -5.19
CA VAL A 61 -11.54 16.47 -4.63
C VAL A 61 -11.28 16.37 -3.14
N LYS A 62 -12.24 15.82 -2.37
CA LYS A 62 -12.15 15.69 -0.92
C LYS A 62 -11.02 14.75 -0.48
N ASP A 63 -10.85 13.63 -1.17
CA ASP A 63 -9.76 12.69 -0.87
C ASP A 63 -8.39 13.33 -1.16
N LEU A 64 -8.24 14.00 -2.32
CA LEU A 64 -7.01 14.70 -2.67
C LEU A 64 -6.68 15.85 -1.71
N ASP A 65 -7.69 16.57 -1.20
CA ASP A 65 -7.51 17.60 -0.18
C ASP A 65 -7.01 16.98 1.14
N TRP A 66 -7.56 15.83 1.53
CA TRP A 66 -7.11 15.09 2.70
C TRP A 66 -5.67 14.57 2.51
N PHE A 67 -5.34 14.00 1.34
CA PHE A 67 -3.97 13.58 1.01
C PHE A 67 -2.99 14.74 1.18
N ARG A 68 -3.31 15.90 0.61
CA ARG A 68 -2.45 17.09 0.71
C ARG A 68 -2.24 17.54 2.14
N ARG A 69 -3.30 17.60 2.96
CA ARG A 69 -3.19 18.02 4.37
C ARG A 69 -2.34 17.07 5.20
N ASN A 70 -2.39 15.78 4.91
CA ASN A 70 -1.63 14.77 5.64
C ASN A 70 -0.25 14.44 5.04
N GLY A 71 0.19 15.17 4.02
CA GLY A 71 1.50 14.96 3.43
C GLY A 71 1.58 13.71 2.55
N VAL A 72 0.48 13.24 1.97
CA VAL A 72 0.47 12.17 0.96
C VAL A 72 0.61 12.81 -0.41
N PHE A 73 1.70 12.51 -1.11
CA PHE A 73 2.01 13.16 -2.39
C PHE A 73 2.03 12.19 -3.58
N SER A 74 1.64 10.94 -3.40
CA SER A 74 1.54 9.96 -4.48
C SER A 74 0.29 9.09 -4.26
N ALA A 75 -0.54 8.94 -5.29
CA ALA A 75 -1.73 8.10 -5.26
C ALA A 75 -1.81 7.27 -6.54
N THR A 76 -1.81 5.94 -6.41
CA THR A 76 -1.96 5.02 -7.54
C THR A 76 -3.41 4.55 -7.61
N VAL A 77 -4.07 4.84 -8.71
CA VAL A 77 -5.48 4.48 -8.92
C VAL A 77 -5.58 3.03 -9.39
N PHE A 78 -6.47 2.28 -8.75
CA PHE A 78 -6.90 0.94 -9.16
C PHE A 78 -8.37 0.97 -9.55
N GLY A 79 -8.73 0.39 -10.68
CA GLY A 79 -10.13 0.15 -11.05
C GLY A 79 -10.57 -1.23 -10.61
N MET A 80 -11.28 -1.32 -9.47
CA MET A 80 -11.64 -2.57 -8.81
C MET A 80 -13.12 -2.94 -9.01
N ALA A 81 -13.49 -4.17 -8.69
CA ALA A 81 -14.90 -4.52 -8.50
C ALA A 81 -15.49 -3.82 -7.26
N ASP A 82 -16.80 -3.56 -7.28
CA ASP A 82 -17.51 -2.83 -6.21
C ASP A 82 -17.26 -3.38 -4.80
N SER A 83 -17.18 -4.69 -4.66
CA SER A 83 -17.07 -5.36 -3.35
C SER A 83 -15.68 -5.92 -3.06
N CYS A 84 -14.74 -5.81 -3.99
CA CYS A 84 -13.46 -6.52 -3.96
C CYS A 84 -13.58 -7.99 -3.51
N THR A 85 -14.72 -8.60 -3.82
CA THR A 85 -14.83 -10.03 -3.70
C THR A 85 -14.20 -10.66 -4.93
N PRO A 86 -13.61 -11.85 -4.80
CA PRO A 86 -13.08 -12.58 -5.96
C PRO A 86 -14.13 -12.82 -7.05
N TRP A 87 -15.35 -12.44 -6.81
CA TRP A 87 -16.54 -12.91 -7.48
C TRP A 87 -17.29 -11.85 -8.28
N ALA A 88 -16.66 -10.67 -8.47
CA ALA A 88 -17.19 -9.59 -9.31
C ALA A 88 -18.69 -9.27 -9.09
N LYS A 89 -19.24 -9.59 -7.89
CA LYS A 89 -20.62 -9.22 -7.58
C LYS A 89 -20.72 -7.72 -7.44
N ARG A 90 -21.60 -7.11 -8.20
CA ARG A 90 -21.93 -5.70 -8.09
C ARG A 90 -22.78 -5.42 -6.87
N ILE A 91 -22.55 -4.28 -6.26
CA ILE A 91 -23.49 -3.70 -5.33
C ILE A 91 -24.62 -3.10 -6.16
N GLY A 92 -25.86 -3.55 -5.90
CA GLY A 92 -27.05 -3.02 -6.60
C GLY A 92 -27.33 -1.56 -6.22
N ASN A 93 -28.02 -0.83 -7.10
CA ASN A 93 -28.50 0.55 -6.88
C ASN A 93 -27.41 1.56 -6.48
N VAL A 94 -26.17 1.40 -6.97
CA VAL A 94 -25.10 2.37 -6.72
C VAL A 94 -25.52 3.73 -7.29
N PRO A 95 -25.55 4.81 -6.48
CA PRO A 95 -26.07 6.10 -6.92
C PRO A 95 -25.36 6.77 -8.09
N THR A 96 -24.15 6.36 -8.43
CA THR A 96 -23.38 6.89 -9.58
C THR A 96 -23.79 6.28 -10.93
N ASP A 97 -24.83 5.48 -10.93
CA ASP A 97 -25.54 4.92 -12.09
C ASP A 97 -24.66 4.53 -13.29
N GLY A 98 -24.42 3.23 -13.44
CA GLY A 98 -23.83 2.63 -14.64
C GLY A 98 -22.34 2.90 -14.89
N LEU A 99 -21.61 3.60 -14.00
CA LEU A 99 -20.15 3.76 -14.11
C LEU A 99 -19.46 2.39 -13.96
N ARG A 100 -18.46 2.16 -14.82
CA ARG A 100 -17.66 0.93 -14.80
C ARG A 100 -16.18 1.24 -14.89
N PRO A 101 -15.33 0.50 -14.18
CA PRO A 101 -13.87 0.63 -14.33
C PRO A 101 -13.47 0.53 -15.79
N PHE A 102 -12.65 1.47 -16.24
CA PHE A 102 -12.10 1.56 -17.59
C PHE A 102 -13.14 1.88 -18.69
N ASP A 103 -14.40 2.25 -18.38
CA ASP A 103 -15.30 2.84 -19.39
C ASP A 103 -14.96 4.32 -19.66
N ALA A 104 -15.62 4.92 -20.67
CA ALA A 104 -15.34 6.30 -21.07
C ALA A 104 -15.60 7.33 -19.96
N ARG A 105 -16.59 7.11 -19.08
CA ARG A 105 -16.88 7.99 -17.94
C ARG A 105 -15.80 7.84 -16.86
N TRP A 106 -15.37 6.61 -16.59
CA TRP A 106 -14.29 6.32 -15.64
C TRP A 106 -12.98 7.01 -16.09
N TRP A 107 -12.63 6.90 -17.38
CA TRP A 107 -11.45 7.59 -17.92
C TRP A 107 -11.58 9.12 -17.81
N GLY A 108 -12.80 9.67 -17.96
CA GLY A 108 -13.07 11.08 -17.74
C GLY A 108 -12.80 11.52 -16.29
N LEU A 109 -13.24 10.70 -15.31
CA LEU A 109 -12.98 10.91 -13.89
C LEU A 109 -11.49 10.72 -13.53
N PHE A 110 -10.82 9.74 -14.16
CA PHE A 110 -9.37 9.56 -14.00
C PHE A 110 -8.60 10.80 -14.50
N ALA A 111 -8.97 11.32 -15.68
CA ALA A 111 -8.39 12.56 -16.19
C ALA A 111 -8.68 13.77 -15.28
N PHE A 112 -9.86 13.83 -14.68
CA PHE A 112 -10.20 14.83 -13.66
C PHE A 112 -9.29 14.68 -12.43
N ALA A 113 -9.09 13.46 -11.91
CA ALA A 113 -8.21 13.18 -10.80
C ALA A 113 -6.74 13.58 -11.07
N CYS A 114 -6.23 13.32 -12.28
CA CYS A 114 -4.90 13.76 -12.68
C CYS A 114 -4.76 15.30 -12.64
N ARG A 115 -5.75 16.02 -13.17
CA ARG A 115 -5.76 17.50 -13.13
C ARG A 115 -5.85 18.05 -11.71
N GLU A 116 -6.71 17.49 -10.88
CA GLU A 116 -6.89 17.90 -9.49
C GLU A 116 -5.68 17.53 -8.62
N GLY A 117 -5.07 16.36 -8.86
CA GLY A 117 -3.82 15.94 -8.22
C GLY A 117 -2.68 16.91 -8.54
N ARG A 118 -2.52 17.27 -9.81
CA ARG A 118 -1.53 18.27 -10.25
C ARG A 118 -1.68 19.62 -9.55
N LYS A 119 -2.92 20.14 -9.44
CA LYS A 119 -3.19 21.42 -8.73
C LYS A 119 -2.73 21.39 -7.27
N ARG A 120 -2.78 20.21 -6.64
CA ARG A 120 -2.40 19.97 -5.23
C ARG A 120 -0.97 19.49 -5.07
N GLY A 121 -0.25 19.30 -6.17
CA GLY A 121 1.09 18.73 -6.17
C GLY A 121 1.09 17.25 -5.76
N ILE A 122 0.08 16.48 -6.10
CA ILE A 122 0.00 15.03 -5.86
C ILE A 122 0.26 14.30 -7.18
N ASP A 123 1.18 13.33 -7.15
CA ASP A 123 1.50 12.47 -8.29
C ASP A 123 0.44 11.39 -8.43
N ILE A 124 -0.24 11.35 -9.55
CA ILE A 124 -1.20 10.28 -9.85
C ILE A 124 -0.50 9.18 -10.65
N GLY A 125 -0.72 7.94 -10.25
CA GLY A 125 -0.35 6.74 -10.99
C GLY A 125 -1.57 5.93 -11.36
N LEU A 126 -1.37 4.94 -12.22
CA LEU A 126 -2.42 4.02 -12.66
C LEU A 126 -1.91 2.58 -12.58
N HIS A 127 -2.69 1.68 -11.98
CA HIS A 127 -2.52 0.25 -12.22
C HIS A 127 -2.98 -0.07 -13.65
N ASN A 128 -2.18 -0.85 -14.37
CA ASN A 128 -2.28 -0.96 -15.83
C ASN A 128 -3.50 -1.73 -16.34
N CYS A 129 -4.27 -2.41 -15.47
CA CYS A 129 -5.44 -3.19 -15.86
C CYS A 129 -6.57 -3.11 -14.82
N PRO A 130 -7.80 -3.53 -15.15
CA PRO A 130 -8.85 -3.71 -14.15
C PRO A 130 -8.49 -4.81 -13.14
N GLY A 131 -8.79 -4.61 -11.86
CA GLY A 131 -8.34 -5.51 -10.80
C GLY A 131 -6.87 -5.31 -10.46
N TYR A 132 -6.19 -6.37 -9.98
CA TYR A 132 -4.78 -6.32 -9.56
C TYR A 132 -3.90 -7.47 -10.09
N THR A 133 -4.44 -8.47 -10.82
CA THR A 133 -3.72 -9.74 -11.08
C THR A 133 -2.47 -9.63 -11.95
N SER A 134 -2.41 -8.76 -12.94
CA SER A 134 -1.18 -8.43 -13.67
C SER A 134 -1.41 -7.50 -14.88
N THR A 135 -1.75 -8.05 -16.07
CA THR A 135 -1.91 -7.29 -17.33
C THR A 135 -2.99 -7.90 -18.20
N GLY A 136 -3.96 -7.11 -18.63
CA GLY A 136 -5.02 -7.63 -19.49
C GLY A 136 -6.27 -6.78 -19.45
N GLY A 137 -7.39 -7.38 -19.81
CA GLY A 137 -8.69 -6.73 -19.80
C GLY A 137 -9.63 -7.23 -20.90
N PRO A 138 -10.86 -6.67 -20.99
CA PRO A 138 -11.86 -7.12 -21.97
C PRO A 138 -11.45 -6.92 -23.43
N TRP A 139 -10.43 -6.13 -23.68
CA TRP A 139 -9.88 -5.88 -25.03
C TRP A 139 -8.94 -6.99 -25.51
N ILE A 140 -8.47 -7.90 -24.64
CA ILE A 140 -7.52 -8.96 -25.02
C ILE A 140 -8.25 -10.07 -25.78
N PRO A 141 -7.99 -10.25 -27.09
CA PRO A 141 -8.56 -11.37 -27.83
C PRO A 141 -7.87 -12.68 -27.46
N SER A 142 -8.58 -13.79 -27.58
CA SER A 142 -8.11 -15.14 -27.24
C SER A 142 -6.73 -15.50 -27.82
N ARG A 143 -6.41 -15.07 -29.04
CA ARG A 143 -5.10 -15.31 -29.67
C ARG A 143 -3.92 -14.64 -28.94
N LEU A 144 -4.18 -13.59 -28.16
CA LEU A 144 -3.19 -12.85 -27.37
C LEU A 144 -3.26 -13.15 -25.88
N ALA A 145 -4.10 -14.08 -25.47
CA ALA A 145 -4.24 -14.51 -24.08
C ALA A 145 -3.09 -15.47 -23.67
N MET A 146 -2.81 -15.53 -22.36
CA MET A 146 -1.91 -16.52 -21.77
C MET A 146 -2.31 -17.93 -22.18
N ARG A 147 -1.33 -18.82 -22.41
CA ARG A 147 -1.56 -20.16 -22.97
C ARG A 147 -0.92 -21.25 -22.13
N GLU A 148 -1.53 -22.44 -22.21
CA GLU A 148 -1.02 -23.66 -21.58
C GLU A 148 -0.93 -24.82 -22.58
N LEU A 149 -0.01 -25.74 -22.30
CA LEU A 149 0.17 -26.97 -23.07
C LEU A 149 -0.91 -28.01 -22.72
N VAL A 150 -1.37 -28.74 -23.75
CA VAL A 150 -2.25 -29.90 -23.63
C VAL A 150 -1.68 -31.08 -24.43
N PHE A 151 -1.94 -32.30 -23.93
CA PHE A 151 -1.33 -33.53 -24.45
C PHE A 151 -2.39 -34.56 -24.81
N ASN A 152 -2.21 -35.29 -25.94
CA ASN A 152 -3.10 -36.37 -26.44
C ASN A 152 -4.57 -35.95 -26.52
N VAL A 153 -4.86 -34.73 -26.86
CA VAL A 153 -6.23 -34.23 -26.95
C VAL A 153 -6.92 -34.82 -28.20
N THR A 154 -7.69 -35.89 -28.03
CA THR A 154 -8.53 -36.48 -29.09
C THR A 154 -9.85 -35.72 -29.24
N ASN A 155 -10.32 -35.05 -28.20
CA ASN A 155 -11.51 -34.23 -28.20
C ASN A 155 -11.28 -33.00 -27.30
N ALA A 156 -10.83 -31.88 -27.89
CA ALA A 156 -10.49 -30.66 -27.17
C ALA A 156 -11.62 -30.11 -26.28
N ALA A 157 -12.89 -30.41 -26.64
CA ALA A 157 -14.05 -29.92 -25.92
C ALA A 157 -14.30 -30.62 -24.57
N GLU A 158 -13.88 -31.89 -24.41
CA GLU A 158 -14.18 -32.67 -23.19
C GLU A 158 -13.10 -32.57 -22.10
N GLN A 159 -11.82 -32.42 -22.46
CA GLN A 159 -10.72 -32.40 -21.50
C GLN A 159 -10.49 -31.02 -20.86
N ILE A 160 -11.00 -29.96 -21.47
CA ILE A 160 -10.79 -28.55 -21.03
C ILE A 160 -11.66 -28.19 -19.82
N SER A 161 -12.65 -29.00 -19.46
CA SER A 161 -13.59 -28.66 -18.39
C SER A 161 -13.09 -28.87 -16.96
N THR A 162 -11.92 -29.49 -16.75
CA THR A 162 -11.60 -30.07 -15.45
C THR A 162 -10.64 -29.30 -14.56
N ARG A 163 -9.96 -28.28 -15.05
CA ARG A 163 -9.13 -27.39 -14.21
C ARG A 163 -9.14 -25.97 -14.76
N PRO A 164 -10.06 -25.13 -14.32
CA PRO A 164 -9.93 -23.71 -14.54
C PRO A 164 -8.80 -23.18 -13.63
N ASN A 165 -7.78 -22.60 -14.23
CA ASN A 165 -6.82 -21.76 -13.48
C ASN A 165 -7.43 -20.39 -13.12
N ALA A 166 -8.76 -20.26 -13.13
CA ALA A 166 -9.41 -19.12 -12.51
C ALA A 166 -9.13 -19.23 -11.00
N ILE A 167 -8.35 -18.31 -10.49
CA ILE A 167 -7.93 -18.27 -9.08
C ILE A 167 -9.17 -18.20 -8.19
N PHE A 168 -10.29 -17.66 -8.71
CA PHE A 168 -11.53 -17.48 -7.95
C PHE A 168 -12.78 -17.71 -8.82
N PRO A 169 -13.85 -18.34 -8.26
CA PRO A 169 -15.15 -18.42 -8.90
C PRO A 169 -15.85 -17.05 -8.93
N VAL A 170 -16.65 -16.81 -9.95
CA VAL A 170 -17.47 -15.61 -10.13
C VAL A 170 -18.90 -15.88 -9.72
N TYR A 171 -19.59 -14.94 -9.10
CA TYR A 171 -21.00 -15.09 -8.74
C TYR A 171 -21.89 -14.95 -9.97
N ASN A 172 -22.66 -16.00 -10.23
CA ASN A 172 -23.68 -15.98 -11.28
C ASN A 172 -25.01 -15.49 -10.70
N GLU A 173 -25.43 -14.28 -11.08
CA GLU A 173 -26.67 -13.66 -10.58
C GLU A 173 -27.92 -14.47 -10.94
N THR A 174 -27.95 -15.07 -12.13
CA THR A 174 -29.09 -15.87 -12.60
C THR A 174 -29.20 -17.19 -11.84
N ALA A 175 -28.06 -17.87 -11.64
CA ALA A 175 -27.98 -19.12 -10.92
C ALA A 175 -27.92 -18.96 -9.39
N ARG A 176 -27.70 -17.73 -8.88
CA ARG A 176 -27.52 -17.40 -7.47
C ARG A 176 -26.45 -18.23 -6.76
N ARG A 177 -25.39 -18.56 -7.47
CA ARG A 177 -24.25 -19.35 -6.97
C ARG A 177 -22.95 -18.90 -7.58
N PHE A 178 -21.86 -19.26 -6.92
CA PHE A 178 -20.52 -19.04 -7.46
C PHE A 178 -20.22 -20.08 -8.54
N GLU A 179 -19.86 -19.62 -9.71
CA GLU A 179 -19.46 -20.44 -10.85
C GLU A 179 -18.10 -19.96 -11.37
N LEU A 180 -17.38 -20.88 -11.97
CA LEU A 180 -16.19 -20.49 -12.72
C LEU A 180 -16.66 -19.79 -14.00
N PRO A 181 -16.09 -18.62 -14.34
CA PRO A 181 -16.51 -17.92 -15.53
C PRO A 181 -16.32 -18.82 -16.76
N PRO A 182 -17.29 -18.86 -17.66
CA PRO A 182 -17.08 -19.56 -18.92
C PRO A 182 -15.93 -18.88 -19.65
N CYS A 183 -14.87 -19.62 -19.93
CA CYS A 183 -13.82 -19.13 -20.82
C CYS A 183 -14.23 -19.40 -22.26
N PRO A 184 -14.80 -18.44 -22.99
CA PRO A 184 -15.23 -18.65 -24.37
C PRO A 184 -14.07 -18.98 -25.30
N ALA A 185 -12.85 -18.62 -24.91
CA ALA A 185 -11.66 -18.82 -25.69
C ALA A 185 -11.13 -20.27 -25.69
N ARG A 186 -11.43 -21.06 -24.67
CA ARG A 186 -10.81 -22.39 -24.51
C ARG A 186 -11.24 -23.41 -25.57
N ARG A 187 -12.45 -23.33 -26.07
CA ARG A 187 -13.03 -24.36 -26.93
C ARG A 187 -12.67 -24.23 -28.42
N THR A 188 -12.25 -23.04 -28.85
CA THR A 188 -12.08 -22.74 -30.29
C THR A 188 -10.63 -22.52 -30.71
N ASP A 189 -9.70 -22.29 -29.80
CA ASP A 189 -8.34 -21.84 -30.07
C ASP A 189 -7.27 -22.89 -29.75
N VAL A 190 -7.55 -24.16 -30.04
CA VAL A 190 -6.54 -25.23 -29.98
C VAL A 190 -5.58 -25.12 -31.14
N VAL A 191 -4.30 -24.96 -30.85
CA VAL A 191 -3.24 -24.88 -31.87
C VAL A 191 -2.30 -26.07 -31.69
N GLU A 192 -2.25 -26.92 -32.70
CA GLU A 192 -1.37 -28.10 -32.68
C GLU A 192 0.10 -27.66 -32.89
N ILE A 193 0.99 -28.19 -32.04
CA ILE A 193 2.44 -27.96 -32.14
C ILE A 193 3.08 -29.09 -32.94
N GLY A 194 2.63 -30.34 -32.72
CA GLY A 194 3.15 -31.51 -33.43
C GLY A 194 3.05 -32.80 -32.59
N THR A 195 3.67 -33.85 -33.09
CA THR A 195 3.80 -35.13 -32.41
C THR A 195 5.21 -35.28 -31.83
N ALA A 196 5.27 -35.55 -30.54
CA ALA A 196 6.48 -35.71 -29.76
C ALA A 196 6.84 -37.21 -29.55
N ARG A 197 7.91 -37.48 -28.80
CA ARG A 197 8.35 -38.80 -28.41
C ARG A 197 7.23 -39.64 -27.82
N GLY A 198 7.15 -40.90 -28.19
CA GLY A 198 6.07 -41.84 -27.77
C GLY A 198 4.76 -41.63 -28.51
N GLY A 199 4.75 -40.88 -29.61
CA GLY A 199 3.53 -40.61 -30.41
C GLY A 199 2.59 -39.62 -29.72
N ILE A 200 3.04 -38.86 -28.69
CA ILE A 200 2.24 -37.93 -27.94
C ILE A 200 1.97 -36.70 -28.78
N ARG A 201 0.69 -36.42 -29.05
CA ARG A 201 0.28 -35.19 -29.72
C ARG A 201 0.31 -34.04 -28.70
N VAL A 202 0.95 -32.93 -29.08
CA VAL A 202 1.10 -31.73 -28.26
C VAL A 202 0.41 -30.56 -28.94
N ALA A 203 -0.40 -29.86 -28.19
CA ALA A 203 -1.07 -28.64 -28.63
C ALA A 203 -1.03 -27.60 -27.50
N HIS A 204 -1.43 -26.36 -27.79
CA HIS A 204 -1.63 -25.34 -26.76
C HIS A 204 -2.99 -24.68 -26.89
N ILE A 205 -3.50 -24.19 -25.76
CA ILE A 205 -4.79 -23.50 -25.63
C ILE A 205 -4.66 -22.26 -24.76
N PRO A 206 -5.60 -21.30 -24.83
CA PRO A 206 -5.69 -20.26 -23.82
C PRO A 206 -5.93 -20.86 -22.42
N MET A 207 -5.14 -20.48 -21.44
CA MET A 207 -5.26 -21.04 -20.09
C MET A 207 -6.46 -20.49 -19.29
N GLY A 208 -7.14 -19.45 -19.77
CA GLY A 208 -8.31 -18.87 -19.12
C GLY A 208 -7.98 -18.14 -17.82
N ALA A 209 -6.81 -17.49 -17.75
CA ALA A 209 -6.50 -16.54 -16.72
C ALA A 209 -7.20 -15.20 -17.03
N PHE A 210 -7.73 -14.56 -16.00
CA PHE A 210 -8.50 -13.32 -16.11
C PHE A 210 -7.97 -12.26 -15.17
N VAL A 211 -8.14 -10.98 -15.55
CA VAL A 211 -7.91 -9.86 -14.64
C VAL A 211 -8.94 -9.89 -13.51
N GLN A 212 -8.48 -9.79 -12.26
CA GLN A 212 -9.33 -9.93 -11.06
C GLN A 212 -8.85 -9.02 -9.91
N PRO A 213 -9.73 -8.68 -8.96
CA PRO A 213 -11.17 -8.69 -9.07
C PRO A 213 -11.65 -7.50 -9.91
N ALA A 214 -12.10 -7.78 -11.13
CA ALA A 214 -12.67 -6.79 -12.02
C ALA A 214 -14.20 -6.85 -11.98
N ASP A 215 -14.84 -5.72 -12.27
CA ASP A 215 -16.27 -5.69 -12.50
C ASP A 215 -16.62 -6.55 -13.72
N TRP A 216 -17.80 -7.15 -13.73
CA TRP A 216 -18.22 -8.05 -14.82
C TRP A 216 -18.07 -7.47 -16.22
N ASP A 217 -18.28 -6.15 -16.40
CA ASP A 217 -18.15 -5.47 -17.70
C ASP A 217 -16.70 -5.08 -18.06
N SER A 218 -15.81 -5.04 -17.07
CA SER A 218 -14.37 -4.82 -17.26
C SER A 218 -13.55 -6.11 -17.11
N PHE A 219 -14.21 -7.24 -16.91
CA PHE A 219 -13.62 -8.56 -16.82
C PHE A 219 -13.08 -9.02 -18.18
N GLY A 220 -11.86 -9.52 -18.21
CA GLY A 220 -11.21 -9.93 -19.45
C GLY A 220 -10.01 -10.83 -19.25
N LEU A 221 -9.44 -11.27 -20.37
CA LEU A 221 -8.31 -12.20 -20.35
C LEU A 221 -7.00 -11.51 -19.94
N GLU A 222 -6.16 -12.22 -19.19
CA GLU A 222 -4.76 -11.87 -19.02
C GLU A 222 -4.01 -11.99 -20.35
N CYS A 223 -3.22 -10.99 -20.73
CA CYS A 223 -2.43 -11.04 -21.95
C CYS A 223 -1.24 -11.99 -21.81
N ASP A 224 -0.80 -12.58 -22.94
CA ASP A 224 0.39 -13.42 -22.98
C ASP A 224 1.66 -12.59 -22.78
N LYS A 225 2.23 -12.70 -21.59
CA LYS A 225 3.40 -11.92 -21.13
C LYS A 225 4.72 -12.35 -21.79
N MET A 226 4.73 -13.49 -22.47
CA MET A 226 5.86 -13.98 -23.26
C MET A 226 5.75 -13.63 -24.75
N ASN A 227 4.63 -13.02 -25.16
CA ASN A 227 4.36 -12.60 -26.54
C ASN A 227 4.49 -11.09 -26.70
N PRO A 228 5.49 -10.59 -27.47
CA PRO A 228 5.67 -9.15 -27.69
C PRO A 228 4.43 -8.46 -28.28
N GLU A 229 3.70 -9.14 -29.19
CA GLU A 229 2.48 -8.60 -29.78
C GLU A 229 1.38 -8.40 -28.74
N ALA A 230 1.25 -9.33 -27.80
CA ALA A 230 0.23 -9.27 -26.76
C ALA A 230 0.50 -8.15 -25.77
N VAL A 231 1.76 -7.98 -25.37
CA VAL A 231 2.17 -6.88 -24.46
C VAL A 231 1.98 -5.52 -25.14
N ASP A 232 2.38 -5.38 -26.41
CA ASP A 232 2.16 -4.13 -27.17
C ASP A 232 0.68 -3.82 -27.33
N PHE A 233 -0.13 -4.81 -27.72
CA PHE A 233 -1.57 -4.64 -27.90
C PHE A 233 -2.25 -4.13 -26.62
N HIS A 234 -1.87 -4.69 -25.48
CA HIS A 234 -2.35 -4.23 -24.19
C HIS A 234 -1.95 -2.78 -23.91
N LEU A 235 -0.67 -2.45 -24.06
CA LEU A 235 -0.17 -1.11 -23.80
C LEU A 235 -0.69 -0.07 -24.79
N ASP A 236 -0.88 -0.45 -26.07
CA ASP A 236 -1.49 0.43 -27.09
C ASP A 236 -2.92 0.80 -26.70
N HIS A 237 -3.69 -0.15 -26.17
CA HIS A 237 -5.03 0.13 -25.68
C HIS A 237 -4.97 1.10 -24.47
N VAL A 238 -4.19 0.80 -23.44
CA VAL A 238 -4.10 1.61 -22.21
C VAL A 238 -3.60 3.02 -22.52
N PHE A 239 -2.50 3.17 -23.27
CA PHE A 239 -1.98 4.48 -23.65
C PHE A 239 -2.88 5.21 -24.64
N GLY A 240 -3.60 4.48 -25.50
CA GLY A 240 -4.61 5.05 -26.38
C GLY A 240 -5.72 5.74 -25.61
N GLU A 241 -6.30 5.06 -24.62
CA GLU A 241 -7.33 5.66 -23.75
C GLU A 241 -6.76 6.80 -22.89
N LEU A 242 -5.57 6.65 -22.32
CA LEU A 242 -4.91 7.72 -21.57
C LEU A 242 -4.73 8.98 -22.43
N LYS A 243 -4.18 8.85 -23.64
CA LYS A 243 -3.96 9.99 -24.54
C LYS A 243 -5.26 10.64 -25.03
N LYS A 244 -6.29 9.85 -25.26
CA LYS A 244 -7.62 10.35 -25.63
C LYS A 244 -8.22 11.25 -24.54
N HIS A 245 -8.00 10.98 -23.28
CA HIS A 245 -8.59 11.70 -22.16
C HIS A 245 -7.66 12.74 -21.50
N LEU A 246 -6.34 12.54 -21.56
CA LEU A 246 -5.32 13.39 -20.95
C LEU A 246 -4.54 14.24 -21.96
N GLY A 247 -4.59 13.92 -23.25
CA GLY A 247 -3.71 14.50 -24.27
C GLY A 247 -2.37 13.75 -24.38
N ASN A 248 -1.52 14.19 -25.30
CA ASN A 248 -0.29 13.48 -25.64
C ASN A 248 0.84 13.64 -24.62
N ASP A 249 0.81 14.65 -23.79
CA ASP A 249 1.80 14.88 -22.71
C ASP A 249 1.22 14.41 -21.38
N LEU A 250 1.32 13.11 -21.12
CA LEU A 250 0.76 12.47 -19.93
C LEU A 250 1.36 13.01 -18.63
N PRO A 251 2.69 13.24 -18.52
CA PRO A 251 3.28 13.89 -17.36
C PRO A 251 2.77 15.30 -17.10
N ALA A 252 2.63 16.12 -18.16
CA ALA A 252 2.09 17.48 -18.00
C ALA A 252 0.62 17.47 -17.59
N ALA A 253 -0.13 16.43 -17.93
CA ALA A 253 -1.51 16.23 -17.50
C ALA A 253 -1.65 15.77 -16.03
N GLY A 254 -0.55 15.34 -15.39
CA GLY A 254 -0.52 14.93 -13.96
C GLY A 254 -0.33 13.43 -13.72
N LEU A 255 -0.27 12.59 -14.77
CA LEU A 255 0.08 11.17 -14.64
C LEU A 255 1.60 11.04 -14.48
N ARG A 256 2.07 10.21 -13.54
CA ARG A 256 3.50 10.09 -13.23
C ARG A 256 4.06 8.69 -13.36
N HIS A 257 3.27 7.66 -13.12
CA HIS A 257 3.74 6.28 -13.20
C HIS A 257 2.63 5.32 -13.59
N ILE A 258 3.05 4.20 -14.16
CA ILE A 258 2.23 3.00 -14.39
C ILE A 258 2.71 1.91 -13.45
N LEU A 259 1.78 1.28 -12.75
CA LEU A 259 2.01 0.17 -11.85
C LEU A 259 1.69 -1.15 -12.56
N LEU A 260 2.58 -2.11 -12.40
CA LEU A 260 2.33 -3.54 -12.53
C LEU A 260 2.41 -4.13 -11.12
N ASP A 261 1.31 -4.61 -10.61
CA ASP A 261 1.18 -5.17 -9.26
C ASP A 261 1.91 -6.51 -9.12
N SER A 262 1.82 -7.17 -7.98
CA SER A 262 2.35 -8.52 -7.77
C SER A 262 1.76 -9.50 -8.79
N TYR A 263 2.54 -10.53 -9.12
CA TYR A 263 2.10 -11.47 -10.14
C TYR A 263 1.10 -12.49 -9.56
N GLU A 264 -0.14 -12.42 -10.03
CA GLU A 264 -1.24 -13.31 -9.59
C GLU A 264 -2.02 -13.94 -10.76
N ALA A 265 -1.38 -14.06 -11.93
CA ALA A 265 -2.04 -14.50 -13.17
C ALA A 265 -1.90 -16.02 -13.46
N GLY A 266 -1.27 -16.79 -12.57
CA GLY A 266 -1.00 -18.23 -12.78
C GLY A 266 0.24 -18.48 -13.64
N ASP A 267 0.56 -19.76 -13.89
CA ASP A 267 1.79 -20.20 -14.54
C ASP A 267 1.54 -20.62 -15.99
N PRO A 268 1.77 -19.74 -16.98
CA PRO A 268 1.64 -20.13 -18.39
C PRO A 268 2.76 -21.08 -18.76
N THR A 269 2.42 -22.11 -19.52
CA THR A 269 3.38 -23.13 -19.98
C THR A 269 3.69 -23.01 -21.48
N TRP A 270 3.10 -22.02 -22.17
CA TRP A 270 3.34 -21.84 -23.60
C TRP A 270 3.08 -20.40 -24.08
N THR A 271 3.73 -20.07 -25.17
CA THR A 271 3.46 -18.90 -26.03
C THR A 271 3.63 -19.32 -27.50
N PRO A 272 2.99 -18.69 -28.47
CA PRO A 272 3.09 -19.10 -29.88
C PRO A 272 4.50 -19.24 -30.41
N ARG A 273 5.43 -18.38 -29.95
CA ARG A 273 6.84 -18.40 -30.37
C ARG A 273 7.77 -19.23 -29.48
N MET A 274 7.25 -20.00 -28.51
CA MET A 274 8.07 -20.71 -27.53
C MET A 274 9.08 -21.67 -28.21
N ARG A 275 8.67 -22.40 -29.26
CA ARG A 275 9.55 -23.34 -29.93
C ARG A 275 10.75 -22.65 -30.56
N GLU A 276 10.55 -21.51 -31.21
CA GLU A 276 11.61 -20.70 -31.82
C GLU A 276 12.51 -20.09 -30.76
N GLU A 277 11.94 -19.46 -29.74
CA GLU A 277 12.67 -18.82 -28.65
C GLU A 277 13.47 -19.81 -27.82
N PHE A 278 12.89 -20.97 -27.52
CA PHE A 278 13.61 -22.04 -26.83
C PHE A 278 14.79 -22.54 -27.66
N THR A 279 14.53 -22.85 -28.94
CA THR A 279 15.60 -23.34 -29.83
C THR A 279 16.74 -22.35 -29.97
N ALA A 280 16.41 -21.06 -30.13
CA ALA A 280 17.43 -20.01 -30.23
C ALA A 280 18.25 -19.85 -28.95
N ARG A 281 17.62 -20.03 -27.77
CA ARG A 281 18.28 -19.83 -26.46
C ARG A 281 18.97 -21.07 -25.93
N ARG A 282 18.46 -22.27 -26.24
CA ARG A 282 18.95 -23.55 -25.67
C ARG A 282 19.67 -24.45 -26.67
N GLY A 283 19.56 -24.18 -27.98
CA GLY A 283 20.30 -24.87 -29.04
C GLY A 283 19.68 -26.19 -29.47
N TYR A 284 18.46 -26.53 -29.05
CA TYR A 284 17.76 -27.73 -29.51
C TYR A 284 16.25 -27.51 -29.55
N ASP A 285 15.53 -28.34 -30.34
CA ASP A 285 14.05 -28.24 -30.47
C ASP A 285 13.37 -28.82 -29.23
N PRO A 286 12.49 -28.04 -28.54
CA PRO A 286 11.80 -28.53 -27.37
C PRO A 286 10.74 -29.61 -27.66
N LEU A 287 10.21 -29.73 -28.91
CA LEU A 287 9.05 -30.56 -29.24
C LEU A 287 9.17 -31.98 -28.72
N GLU A 288 10.34 -32.62 -28.94
CA GLU A 288 10.60 -34.00 -28.50
C GLU A 288 10.50 -34.19 -26.99
N PHE A 289 10.69 -33.11 -26.21
CA PHE A 289 10.76 -33.15 -24.73
C PHE A 289 9.54 -32.55 -24.05
N LEU A 290 8.63 -31.88 -24.78
CA LEU A 290 7.42 -31.25 -24.19
C LEU A 290 6.58 -32.21 -23.33
N PRO A 291 6.43 -33.53 -23.67
CA PRO A 291 5.69 -34.46 -22.83
C PRO A 291 6.18 -34.58 -21.38
N ILE A 292 7.45 -34.21 -21.09
CA ILE A 292 7.98 -34.16 -19.73
C ILE A 292 7.18 -33.20 -18.86
N LEU A 293 6.68 -32.09 -19.42
CA LEU A 293 5.84 -31.09 -18.72
C LEU A 293 4.45 -31.67 -18.44
N GLY A 294 3.96 -32.58 -19.28
CA GLY A 294 2.70 -33.29 -19.09
C GLY A 294 2.80 -34.51 -18.17
N GLY A 295 3.97 -34.76 -17.57
CA GLY A 295 4.18 -35.88 -16.64
C GLY A 295 4.61 -37.21 -17.29
N TYR A 296 4.80 -37.27 -18.61
CA TYR A 296 5.25 -38.46 -19.33
C TYR A 296 6.78 -38.74 -19.18
N THR A 297 7.25 -38.68 -17.93
CA THR A 297 8.71 -38.75 -17.62
C THR A 297 9.30 -40.14 -17.87
N ASN A 298 8.49 -41.20 -17.91
CA ASN A 298 8.89 -42.56 -18.16
C ASN A 298 9.46 -42.80 -19.59
N LEU A 299 9.25 -41.88 -20.52
CA LEU A 299 9.80 -41.92 -21.88
C LEU A 299 11.24 -41.39 -21.99
N TYR A 300 11.79 -40.88 -20.90
CA TYR A 300 13.03 -40.13 -20.87
C TYR A 300 13.97 -40.63 -19.77
N THR A 301 15.25 -40.38 -19.92
CA THR A 301 16.21 -40.58 -18.84
C THR A 301 16.06 -39.47 -17.80
N THR A 302 16.50 -39.74 -16.57
CA THR A 302 16.49 -38.74 -15.50
C THR A 302 17.27 -37.48 -15.88
N VAL A 303 18.37 -37.65 -16.61
CA VAL A 303 19.23 -36.52 -17.08
C VAL A 303 18.46 -35.66 -18.07
N GLU A 304 17.75 -36.24 -19.04
CA GLU A 304 16.89 -35.51 -19.99
C GLU A 304 15.81 -34.74 -19.29
N VAL A 305 15.13 -35.38 -18.31
CA VAL A 305 14.06 -34.74 -17.53
C VAL A 305 14.56 -33.52 -16.76
N VAL A 306 15.67 -33.67 -16.02
CA VAL A 306 16.26 -32.58 -15.22
C VAL A 306 16.71 -31.45 -16.11
N LYS A 307 17.48 -31.78 -17.17
CA LYS A 307 17.98 -30.78 -18.11
C LYS A 307 16.87 -30.01 -18.80
N PHE A 308 15.87 -30.71 -19.35
CA PHE A 308 14.79 -30.05 -20.08
C PHE A 308 13.96 -29.14 -19.21
N ARG A 309 13.60 -29.61 -17.99
CA ARG A 309 12.87 -28.74 -17.03
C ARG A 309 13.61 -27.48 -16.68
N ALA A 310 14.92 -27.59 -16.42
CA ALA A 310 15.76 -26.43 -16.13
C ALA A 310 15.84 -25.45 -17.31
N ASP A 311 16.06 -25.99 -18.53
CA ASP A 311 16.12 -25.18 -19.75
C ASP A 311 14.79 -24.51 -20.08
N PHE A 312 13.68 -25.22 -19.83
CA PHE A 312 12.34 -24.69 -20.07
C PHE A 312 11.99 -23.55 -19.06
N ASP A 313 12.18 -23.80 -17.76
CA ASP A 313 12.01 -22.80 -16.71
C ASP A 313 12.87 -21.55 -16.99
N ARG A 314 14.14 -21.76 -17.35
CA ARG A 314 15.03 -20.64 -17.69
C ARG A 314 14.55 -19.88 -18.94
N THR A 315 13.97 -20.56 -19.92
CA THR A 315 13.42 -19.90 -21.12
C THR A 315 12.22 -19.03 -20.79
N VAL A 316 11.30 -19.53 -19.94
CA VAL A 316 10.17 -18.75 -19.44
C VAL A 316 10.66 -17.50 -18.72
N LYS A 317 11.61 -17.64 -17.79
CA LYS A 317 12.20 -16.50 -17.05
C LYS A 317 12.86 -15.47 -17.99
N ASP A 318 13.60 -15.93 -18.98
CA ASP A 318 14.20 -15.06 -19.99
C ASP A 318 13.15 -14.29 -20.79
N LEU A 319 12.04 -14.94 -21.17
CA LEU A 319 10.96 -14.30 -21.91
C LEU A 319 10.20 -13.27 -21.05
N TYR A 320 9.90 -13.58 -19.79
CA TYR A 320 9.33 -12.60 -18.90
C TYR A 320 10.21 -11.37 -18.74
N ARG A 321 11.52 -11.56 -18.51
CA ARG A 321 12.49 -10.46 -18.42
C ARG A 321 12.51 -9.61 -19.70
N ASP A 322 12.65 -10.27 -20.88
CA ASP A 322 12.93 -9.59 -22.15
C ASP A 322 11.65 -9.05 -22.81
N VAL A 323 10.50 -9.72 -22.63
CA VAL A 323 9.24 -9.36 -23.26
C VAL A 323 8.38 -8.53 -22.31
N LEU A 324 8.06 -9.02 -21.10
CA LEU A 324 7.21 -8.25 -20.20
C LEU A 324 7.98 -7.02 -19.66
N PHE A 325 8.99 -7.24 -18.83
CA PHE A 325 9.61 -6.15 -18.08
C PHE A 325 10.36 -5.14 -18.95
N ARG A 326 11.26 -5.61 -19.80
CA ARG A 326 12.05 -4.71 -20.68
C ARG A 326 11.14 -3.93 -21.61
N ARG A 327 10.12 -4.58 -22.19
CA ARG A 327 9.21 -3.93 -23.15
C ARG A 327 8.26 -2.96 -22.47
N MET A 328 7.66 -3.33 -21.32
CA MET A 328 6.84 -2.40 -20.53
C MET A 328 7.64 -1.17 -20.13
N ALA A 329 8.83 -1.35 -19.57
CA ALA A 329 9.69 -0.22 -19.20
C ALA A 329 9.95 0.70 -20.38
N ALA A 330 10.36 0.15 -21.53
CA ALA A 330 10.63 0.94 -22.73
C ALA A 330 9.41 1.73 -23.22
N ARG A 331 8.22 1.12 -23.19
CA ARG A 331 6.97 1.75 -23.60
C ARG A 331 6.51 2.83 -22.61
N ILE A 332 6.62 2.56 -21.31
CA ILE A 332 6.26 3.51 -20.24
C ILE A 332 7.21 4.71 -20.25
N HIS A 333 8.52 4.47 -20.40
CA HIS A 333 9.53 5.54 -20.50
C HIS A 333 9.35 6.40 -21.76
N ALA A 334 8.92 5.81 -22.88
CA ALA A 334 8.61 6.56 -24.10
C ALA A 334 7.48 7.58 -23.91
N GLU A 335 6.58 7.35 -22.95
CA GLU A 335 5.54 8.28 -22.55
C GLU A 335 5.98 9.26 -21.43
N GLY A 336 7.26 9.24 -21.02
CA GLY A 336 7.81 10.08 -19.96
C GLY A 336 7.35 9.69 -18.54
N LEU A 337 6.87 8.47 -18.35
CA LEU A 337 6.34 7.95 -17.09
C LEU A 337 7.34 7.00 -16.42
N ALA A 338 7.23 6.86 -15.10
CA ALA A 338 7.98 5.86 -14.35
C ALA A 338 7.26 4.50 -14.33
N PHE A 339 8.04 3.42 -14.35
CA PHE A 339 7.55 2.05 -14.19
C PHE A 339 7.66 1.63 -12.72
N SER A 340 6.52 1.33 -12.10
CA SER A 340 6.41 0.81 -10.72
C SER A 340 6.01 -0.66 -10.75
N ASN A 341 6.64 -1.51 -9.93
CA ASN A 341 6.32 -2.93 -9.88
C ASN A 341 6.68 -3.59 -8.55
N GLU A 342 5.91 -4.63 -8.23
CA GLU A 342 6.18 -5.62 -7.20
C GLU A 342 6.75 -6.91 -7.84
N PRO A 343 8.08 -7.06 -7.97
CA PRO A 343 8.69 -8.14 -8.74
C PRO A 343 8.82 -9.44 -7.94
N TYR A 344 7.70 -10.03 -7.50
CA TYR A 344 7.68 -11.32 -6.79
C TYR A 344 6.51 -12.22 -7.20
N LYS A 345 6.50 -13.47 -6.76
CA LYS A 345 5.53 -14.54 -7.06
C LYS A 345 5.45 -14.99 -8.53
N GLY A 346 6.02 -14.28 -9.49
CA GLY A 346 5.93 -14.61 -10.91
C GLY A 346 7.04 -15.54 -11.42
N PRO A 347 6.91 -16.03 -12.65
CA PRO A 347 7.92 -16.89 -13.29
C PRO A 347 9.11 -16.07 -13.85
N PHE A 348 9.76 -15.29 -12.99
CA PHE A 348 10.94 -14.46 -13.27
C PHE A 348 11.85 -14.36 -12.05
N GLU A 349 13.08 -13.91 -12.26
CA GLU A 349 14.02 -13.65 -11.17
C GLU A 349 14.00 -12.17 -10.80
N PRO A 350 13.62 -11.80 -9.57
CA PRO A 350 13.50 -10.39 -9.15
C PRO A 350 14.74 -9.55 -9.44
N SER A 351 15.95 -10.10 -9.20
CA SER A 351 17.20 -9.39 -9.46
C SER A 351 17.50 -9.13 -10.94
N GLU A 352 16.94 -9.94 -11.84
CA GLU A 352 17.13 -9.80 -13.28
C GLU A 352 16.13 -8.80 -13.90
N VAL A 353 14.99 -8.58 -13.25
CA VAL A 353 13.96 -7.63 -13.73
C VAL A 353 14.08 -6.27 -13.07
N ALA A 354 14.64 -6.18 -11.88
CA ALA A 354 14.88 -4.93 -11.15
C ALA A 354 15.54 -3.81 -11.99
N PRO A 355 16.48 -4.11 -12.94
CA PRO A 355 17.07 -3.07 -13.79
C PRO A 355 16.09 -2.33 -14.69
N PHE A 356 14.87 -2.80 -14.87
CA PHE A 356 13.83 -2.17 -15.69
C PHE A 356 12.82 -1.37 -14.87
N ILE A 357 12.84 -1.50 -13.54
CA ILE A 357 11.84 -0.95 -12.62
C ILE A 357 12.39 0.35 -12.01
N ASP A 358 11.66 1.46 -12.15
CA ASP A 358 12.07 2.73 -11.52
C ASP A 358 11.68 2.76 -10.04
N ARG A 359 10.49 2.25 -9.71
CA ARG A 359 9.94 2.21 -8.36
C ARG A 359 9.70 0.76 -7.96
N ILE A 360 10.70 0.18 -7.29
CA ILE A 360 10.64 -1.22 -6.85
C ILE A 360 9.88 -1.31 -5.53
N MET A 361 8.94 -2.25 -5.46
CA MET A 361 8.06 -2.42 -4.31
C MET A 361 8.12 -3.84 -3.75
N THR A 362 7.95 -3.95 -2.46
CA THR A 362 7.66 -5.19 -1.73
C THR A 362 6.29 -5.07 -1.06
N GLU A 363 5.89 -6.04 -0.26
CA GLU A 363 4.66 -5.96 0.54
C GLU A 363 4.92 -6.32 2.01
N PHE A 364 4.10 -5.80 2.92
CA PHE A 364 3.97 -6.36 4.25
C PHE A 364 2.53 -6.30 4.75
N TRP A 365 2.19 -7.37 5.47
CA TRP A 365 0.86 -7.53 6.02
C TRP A 365 0.79 -7.00 7.45
N TYR A 366 -0.28 -6.29 7.75
CA TYR A 366 -0.54 -5.82 9.09
C TYR A 366 -0.91 -6.99 10.01
N SER A 367 -0.26 -7.00 11.15
CA SER A 367 -0.62 -7.85 12.28
C SER A 367 -0.34 -7.07 13.56
N PRO A 368 -1.17 -7.16 14.59
CA PRO A 368 -0.89 -6.56 15.90
C PRO A 368 0.44 -7.00 16.53
N LYS A 369 1.03 -8.08 16.01
CA LYS A 369 2.34 -8.64 16.44
C LYS A 369 3.54 -8.11 15.65
N GLY A 370 3.35 -7.27 14.65
CA GLY A 370 4.40 -6.73 13.78
C GLY A 370 4.13 -6.92 12.28
N SER A 371 5.09 -6.58 11.43
CA SER A 371 4.97 -6.73 9.98
C SER A 371 5.22 -8.15 9.51
N GLY A 372 4.49 -8.56 8.47
CA GLY A 372 4.66 -9.85 7.80
C GLY A 372 5.60 -9.80 6.58
N ILE A 373 6.69 -9.01 6.62
CA ILE A 373 7.63 -8.93 5.49
C ILE A 373 8.37 -10.25 5.30
N SER A 374 8.28 -10.81 4.10
CA SER A 374 9.04 -12.00 3.71
C SER A 374 10.55 -11.73 3.74
N PRO A 375 11.38 -12.66 4.25
CA PRO A 375 12.85 -12.54 4.17
C PRO A 375 13.39 -12.34 2.74
N ALA A 376 12.74 -12.90 1.73
CA ALA A 376 13.12 -12.73 0.34
C ALA A 376 12.98 -11.27 -0.13
N HIS A 377 11.98 -10.55 0.37
CA HIS A 377 11.73 -9.16 0.01
C HIS A 377 12.68 -8.16 0.69
N ARG A 378 13.37 -8.57 1.76
CA ARG A 378 14.38 -7.74 2.45
C ARG A 378 15.61 -7.40 1.60
N LEU A 379 15.81 -8.11 0.49
CA LEU A 379 16.98 -7.93 -0.38
C LEU A 379 16.76 -6.88 -1.48
N PHE A 380 15.58 -6.32 -1.64
CA PHE A 380 15.27 -5.39 -2.74
C PHE A 380 16.18 -4.17 -2.75
N ASN A 381 16.59 -3.68 -1.59
CA ASN A 381 17.57 -2.58 -1.47
C ASN A 381 18.99 -2.95 -1.94
N THR A 382 19.26 -4.21 -2.25
CA THR A 382 20.54 -4.68 -2.81
C THR A 382 20.51 -4.80 -4.32
N PHE A 383 19.33 -4.73 -4.95
CA PHE A 383 19.18 -4.92 -6.39
C PHE A 383 19.64 -3.68 -7.16
N THR A 384 20.16 -3.96 -8.34
CA THR A 384 20.54 -2.92 -9.30
C THR A 384 19.32 -2.46 -10.05
N GLY A 385 19.07 -1.16 -10.06
CA GLY A 385 17.99 -0.53 -10.79
C GLY A 385 18.43 0.05 -12.14
N PRO A 386 17.57 0.89 -12.76
CA PRO A 386 17.87 1.54 -14.02
C PRO A 386 19.20 2.30 -14.01
N GLY A 387 19.93 2.24 -15.13
CA GLY A 387 21.24 2.88 -15.25
C GLY A 387 22.37 2.24 -14.44
N GLY A 388 22.18 1.02 -13.92
CA GLY A 388 23.21 0.30 -13.18
C GLY A 388 23.44 0.79 -11.75
N ARG A 389 22.61 1.69 -11.23
CA ARG A 389 22.65 2.17 -9.84
C ARG A 389 21.81 1.25 -8.95
N ARG A 390 22.19 1.16 -7.68
CA ARG A 390 21.39 0.43 -6.68
C ARG A 390 20.08 1.18 -6.42
N HIS A 391 18.99 0.45 -6.20
CA HIS A 391 17.75 1.03 -5.70
C HIS A 391 17.98 1.59 -4.29
N ASN A 392 17.94 2.92 -4.15
CA ASN A 392 18.04 3.56 -2.84
C ASN A 392 16.68 3.65 -2.15
N ILE A 393 15.60 3.84 -2.92
CA ILE A 393 14.23 3.83 -2.43
C ILE A 393 13.63 2.45 -2.71
N VAL A 394 13.14 1.81 -1.65
CA VAL A 394 12.37 0.56 -1.70
C VAL A 394 11.01 0.85 -1.11
N GLU A 395 10.01 0.82 -1.98
CA GLU A 395 8.62 0.99 -1.59
C GLU A 395 8.06 -0.30 -1.00
N ALA A 396 6.97 -0.20 -0.28
CA ALA A 396 6.17 -1.36 0.11
C ALA A 396 4.68 -1.04 0.00
N GLU A 397 3.90 -1.96 -0.57
CA GLU A 397 2.49 -2.09 -0.23
C GLU A 397 2.40 -2.33 1.27
N ALA A 398 1.82 -1.36 1.97
CA ALA A 398 1.99 -1.27 3.41
C ALA A 398 0.66 -1.50 4.14
N PHE A 399 0.70 -2.40 5.13
CA PHE A 399 -0.42 -2.70 6.03
C PHE A 399 -1.58 -3.45 5.40
N THR A 400 -1.39 -4.18 4.33
CA THR A 400 -2.40 -5.13 3.84
C THR A 400 -2.85 -6.02 4.99
N GLY A 401 -4.15 -6.12 5.20
CA GLY A 401 -4.69 -6.84 6.35
C GLY A 401 -5.83 -7.76 6.00
N GLN A 402 -6.01 -8.78 6.83
CA GLN A 402 -7.11 -9.73 6.75
C GLN A 402 -8.12 -9.51 7.86
N PRO A 403 -9.37 -9.97 7.73
CA PRO A 403 -10.34 -10.01 8.82
C PRO A 403 -9.74 -10.62 10.09
N GLY A 404 -10.08 -10.05 11.25
CA GLY A 404 -9.50 -10.42 12.54
C GLY A 404 -8.21 -9.64 12.89
N ASN A 405 -7.56 -9.04 11.91
CA ASN A 405 -6.43 -8.11 12.14
C ASN A 405 -6.77 -6.66 11.80
N CYS A 406 -7.75 -6.44 10.91
CA CYS A 406 -8.11 -5.13 10.37
C CYS A 406 -9.64 -4.92 10.42
N GLU A 407 -10.16 -4.71 11.63
CA GLU A 407 -11.59 -4.55 11.89
C GLU A 407 -11.90 -3.15 12.43
N TRP A 408 -11.40 -2.10 11.77
CA TRP A 408 -11.56 -0.71 12.20
C TRP A 408 -10.97 -0.40 13.58
N THR A 409 -9.92 -1.15 13.97
CA THR A 409 -9.16 -0.97 15.21
C THR A 409 -7.81 -0.34 14.99
N GLU A 410 -7.44 -0.13 13.71
CA GLU A 410 -6.12 0.36 13.32
C GLU A 410 -6.01 1.85 13.66
N MET A 411 -5.21 2.13 14.66
CA MET A 411 -4.87 3.46 15.14
C MET A 411 -3.36 3.71 14.97
N PRO A 412 -2.90 4.96 14.89
CA PRO A 412 -1.48 5.29 14.76
C PRO A 412 -0.56 4.54 15.73
N GLU A 413 -0.99 4.33 16.97
CA GLU A 413 -0.22 3.63 18.00
C GLU A 413 0.08 2.18 17.61
N ASN A 414 -0.94 1.44 17.13
CA ASN A 414 -0.75 0.03 16.77
C ASN A 414 -0.22 -0.19 15.34
N LEU A 415 -0.21 0.84 14.48
CA LEU A 415 0.48 0.81 13.19
C LEU A 415 2.01 0.99 13.33
N LYS A 416 2.47 1.72 14.37
CA LYS A 416 3.90 2.04 14.54
C LYS A 416 4.82 0.81 14.60
N PRO A 417 4.52 -0.28 15.34
CA PRO A 417 5.39 -1.45 15.37
C PRO A 417 5.63 -2.10 14.01
N ALA A 418 4.58 -2.19 13.19
CA ALA A 418 4.71 -2.72 11.82
C ALA A 418 5.51 -1.76 10.92
N THR A 419 5.33 -0.45 11.09
CA THR A 419 6.13 0.59 10.43
C THR A 419 7.63 0.41 10.74
N ASP A 420 7.99 0.34 12.02
CA ASP A 420 9.38 0.23 12.45
C ASP A 420 10.03 -1.09 11.98
N ASP A 421 9.29 -2.20 12.04
CA ASP A 421 9.78 -3.49 11.55
C ASP A 421 10.00 -3.47 10.03
N ALA A 422 9.13 -2.79 9.25
CA ALA A 422 9.32 -2.59 7.81
C ALA A 422 10.59 -1.78 7.53
N PHE A 423 10.81 -0.69 8.24
CA PHE A 423 12.01 0.15 8.13
C PHE A 423 13.28 -0.65 8.46
N LEU A 424 13.26 -1.46 9.53
CA LEU A 424 14.36 -2.35 9.89
C LEU A 424 14.64 -3.44 8.83
N CYS A 425 13.67 -3.75 7.97
CA CYS A 425 13.84 -4.66 6.83
C CYS A 425 14.36 -3.97 5.56
N GLY A 426 14.55 -2.64 5.58
CA GLY A 426 15.08 -1.87 4.46
C GLY A 426 14.05 -1.19 3.59
N VAL A 427 12.75 -1.32 3.91
CA VAL A 427 11.70 -0.46 3.33
C VAL A 427 11.96 0.97 3.79
N ASN A 428 11.83 1.93 2.88
CA ASN A 428 12.00 3.34 3.20
C ASN A 428 11.01 4.26 2.48
N ARG A 429 9.94 3.66 1.91
CA ARG A 429 8.75 4.37 1.45
C ARG A 429 7.52 3.49 1.57
N LEU A 430 6.52 3.95 2.32
CA LEU A 430 5.25 3.27 2.49
C LEU A 430 4.25 3.72 1.44
N ILE A 431 3.60 2.76 0.80
CA ILE A 431 2.45 2.97 -0.06
C ILE A 431 1.26 2.29 0.62
N LEU A 432 0.38 3.10 1.19
CA LEU A 432 -0.62 2.62 2.13
C LEU A 432 -1.71 1.80 1.43
N HIS A 433 -1.91 0.58 1.87
CA HIS A 433 -2.98 -0.31 1.49
C HIS A 433 -3.93 -0.51 2.68
N THR A 434 -5.16 -0.07 2.59
CA THR A 434 -5.88 0.35 1.40
C THR A 434 -6.52 1.73 1.64
N CYS A 435 -6.59 2.54 0.59
CA CYS A 435 -7.30 3.81 0.62
C CYS A 435 -8.43 3.80 -0.42
N PRO A 436 -9.62 3.28 -0.08
CA PRO A 436 -10.77 3.34 -0.98
C PRO A 436 -11.24 4.78 -1.17
N LEU A 437 -11.52 5.17 -2.42
CA LEU A 437 -12.13 6.46 -2.70
C LEU A 437 -13.48 6.57 -2.00
N GLN A 438 -13.73 7.70 -1.35
CA GLN A 438 -14.99 7.99 -0.66
C GLN A 438 -15.84 8.93 -1.53
N PRO A 439 -16.83 8.42 -2.28
CA PRO A 439 -17.57 9.22 -3.27
C PRO A 439 -18.67 10.09 -2.67
N TRP A 440 -19.04 9.87 -1.40
CA TRP A 440 -20.17 10.49 -0.75
C TRP A 440 -19.77 11.68 0.15
N GLY A 441 -20.76 12.37 0.66
CA GLY A 441 -20.59 13.43 1.64
C GLY A 441 -19.91 12.98 2.93
N ASP A 442 -19.44 13.93 3.73
CA ASP A 442 -18.67 13.66 4.96
C ASP A 442 -19.50 13.07 6.10
N ASP A 443 -20.81 13.01 5.95
CA ASP A 443 -21.79 12.38 6.83
C ASP A 443 -21.94 10.88 6.57
N VAL A 444 -21.45 10.36 5.44
CA VAL A 444 -21.48 8.93 5.09
C VAL A 444 -20.18 8.26 5.51
N LYS A 445 -20.14 7.79 6.75
CA LYS A 445 -18.94 7.20 7.36
C LYS A 445 -19.25 5.85 8.02
N PRO A 446 -18.29 4.92 8.09
CA PRO A 446 -16.97 4.88 7.47
C PRO A 446 -16.96 4.88 5.92
N GLY A 447 -18.06 4.44 5.25
CA GLY A 447 -18.26 4.55 3.81
C GLY A 447 -17.82 3.33 3.02
N VAL A 448 -17.18 3.58 1.87
CA VAL A 448 -16.72 2.54 0.94
C VAL A 448 -15.46 1.88 1.47
N THR A 449 -15.38 0.55 1.34
CA THR A 449 -14.24 -0.26 1.75
C THR A 449 -13.75 -1.14 0.60
N MET A 450 -12.54 -1.63 0.70
CA MET A 450 -12.01 -2.70 -0.17
C MET A 450 -12.45 -4.09 0.32
N GLY A 451 -13.58 -4.18 1.00
CA GLY A 451 -14.13 -5.42 1.52
C GLY A 451 -13.27 -6.01 2.64
N ARG A 452 -12.90 -7.29 2.50
CA ARG A 452 -12.13 -8.03 3.51
C ARG A 452 -10.69 -7.54 3.69
N TRP A 453 -10.18 -6.82 2.72
CA TRP A 453 -8.82 -6.30 2.79
C TRP A 453 -8.83 -4.92 3.48
N GLY A 454 -8.20 -4.79 4.59
CA GLY A 454 -7.92 -3.57 5.34
C GLY A 454 -6.39 -3.38 5.31
N THR A 455 -5.74 -2.51 5.98
CA THR A 455 -6.11 -1.44 6.87
C THR A 455 -6.80 -0.31 6.13
N HIS A 456 -7.76 0.36 6.76
CA HIS A 456 -8.51 1.41 6.10
C HIS A 456 -7.85 2.77 6.36
N PHE A 457 -7.32 3.39 5.31
CA PHE A 457 -6.80 4.75 5.35
C PHE A 457 -7.75 5.71 4.62
N GLY A 458 -7.73 6.99 4.97
CA GLY A 458 -8.51 7.99 4.27
C GLY A 458 -9.25 8.97 5.19
N ARG A 459 -9.95 9.92 4.58
CA ARG A 459 -10.64 11.03 5.27
C ARG A 459 -11.80 10.61 6.17
N ASN A 460 -12.31 9.39 5.99
CA ASN A 460 -13.43 8.87 6.77
C ASN A 460 -13.00 8.12 8.04
N GLN A 461 -11.70 7.95 8.29
CA GLN A 461 -11.22 7.44 9.57
C GLN A 461 -11.54 8.41 10.71
N THR A 462 -11.79 7.88 11.93
CA THR A 462 -12.01 8.71 13.11
C THR A 462 -10.83 9.62 13.41
N TRP A 463 -9.61 9.11 13.18
CA TRP A 463 -8.33 9.80 13.40
C TRP A 463 -7.79 10.53 12.16
N ALA A 464 -8.60 10.70 11.11
CA ALA A 464 -8.17 11.26 9.82
C ALA A 464 -7.47 12.62 9.95
N GLU A 465 -7.91 13.48 10.84
CA GLU A 465 -7.33 14.82 11.02
C GLU A 465 -6.17 14.82 12.04
N CYS A 466 -6.33 14.15 13.19
CA CYS A 466 -5.27 14.09 14.20
C CYS A 466 -4.15 13.09 13.84
N GLY A 467 -4.35 12.21 12.87
CA GLY A 467 -3.37 11.24 12.38
C GLY A 467 -2.16 11.85 11.67
N LYS A 468 -2.19 13.15 11.34
CA LYS A 468 -1.07 13.85 10.71
C LYS A 468 0.26 13.66 11.46
N ALA A 469 0.22 13.55 12.78
CA ALA A 469 1.41 13.31 13.60
C ALA A 469 2.12 11.99 13.24
N TRP A 470 1.36 10.93 12.90
CA TRP A 470 1.91 9.66 12.42
C TRP A 470 2.48 9.81 10.99
N PHE A 471 1.80 10.53 10.09
CA PHE A 471 2.33 10.80 8.74
C PHE A 471 3.64 11.59 8.80
N ASP A 472 3.73 12.58 9.70
CA ASP A 472 4.97 13.35 9.91
C ASP A 472 6.11 12.48 10.46
N TYR A 473 5.79 11.55 11.39
CA TYR A 473 6.74 10.54 11.87
C TYR A 473 7.27 9.68 10.71
N VAL A 474 6.36 9.15 9.89
CA VAL A 474 6.71 8.34 8.72
C VAL A 474 7.63 9.12 7.77
N ALA A 475 7.26 10.37 7.44
CA ALA A 475 8.04 11.20 6.52
C ALA A 475 9.45 11.46 7.04
N ARG A 476 9.62 11.79 8.34
CA ARG A 476 10.94 12.02 8.96
C ARG A 476 11.78 10.74 8.97
N CYS A 477 11.20 9.61 9.31
CA CYS A 477 11.90 8.32 9.26
C CYS A 477 12.35 8.00 7.83
N GLN A 478 11.45 8.11 6.87
CA GLN A 478 11.74 7.81 5.46
C GLN A 478 12.81 8.75 4.90
N ALA A 479 12.80 10.03 5.26
CA ALA A 479 13.81 10.99 4.84
C ALA A 479 15.23 10.57 5.28
N LEU A 480 15.40 10.17 6.53
CA LEU A 480 16.69 9.70 7.04
C LEU A 480 17.07 8.29 6.53
N LEU A 481 16.07 7.43 6.26
CA LEU A 481 16.30 6.10 5.68
C LEU A 481 16.60 6.14 4.17
N GLN A 482 16.24 7.21 3.49
CA GLN A 482 16.59 7.48 2.08
C GLN A 482 17.91 8.26 1.95
N TRP A 483 18.37 8.92 3.03
CA TRP A 483 19.63 9.66 3.04
C TRP A 483 20.83 8.69 2.95
N GLY A 484 21.83 9.06 2.13
CA GLY A 484 23.03 8.24 1.91
C GLY A 484 22.70 6.83 1.38
N GLU A 485 23.52 5.85 1.74
CA GLU A 485 23.40 4.46 1.32
C GLU A 485 23.29 3.49 2.52
N PRO A 486 22.74 2.28 2.33
CA PRO A 486 22.74 1.25 3.37
C PRO A 486 24.17 0.90 3.84
N SER A 487 24.36 0.83 5.16
CA SER A 487 25.65 0.50 5.80
C SER A 487 25.56 -0.81 6.58
N LYS A 488 26.67 -1.55 6.61
CA LYS A 488 26.83 -2.76 7.44
C LYS A 488 27.32 -2.46 8.86
N GLN A 489 27.61 -1.19 9.17
CA GLN A 489 28.03 -0.78 10.51
C GLN A 489 26.97 -1.15 11.56
N ARG A 490 27.44 -1.44 12.77
CA ARG A 490 26.60 -1.82 13.91
C ARG A 490 27.05 -1.06 15.16
N LEU A 491 26.10 -0.75 16.01
CA LEU A 491 26.32 -0.27 17.37
C LEU A 491 26.33 -1.48 18.32
N ASP A 492 27.08 -1.37 19.39
CA ASP A 492 26.92 -2.25 20.55
C ASP A 492 25.72 -1.72 21.36
N VAL A 493 24.62 -2.47 21.32
CA VAL A 493 23.34 -2.08 21.95
C VAL A 493 22.81 -3.21 22.80
N PRO A 494 22.01 -2.91 23.84
CA PRO A 494 21.40 -3.91 24.69
C PRO A 494 20.56 -4.94 23.92
N LYS A 495 20.43 -6.14 24.52
CA LYS A 495 19.54 -7.19 24.00
C LYS A 495 18.11 -6.63 23.85
N GLY A 496 17.47 -6.91 22.71
CA GLY A 496 16.12 -6.44 22.40
C GLY A 496 16.07 -5.14 21.62
N VAL A 497 17.20 -4.44 21.46
CA VAL A 497 17.29 -3.28 20.56
C VAL A 497 17.62 -3.75 19.15
N LYS A 498 16.82 -3.33 18.17
CA LYS A 498 17.06 -3.58 16.74
C LYS A 498 17.66 -2.33 16.08
N GLN A 499 18.41 -2.52 15.01
CA GLN A 499 19.04 -1.40 14.30
C GLN A 499 19.35 -1.70 12.84
N ILE A 500 19.37 -0.65 12.04
CA ILE A 500 19.98 -0.58 10.70
C ILE A 500 20.76 0.72 10.57
N ALA A 501 21.66 0.81 9.58
CA ALA A 501 22.51 1.99 9.41
C ALA A 501 22.48 2.53 7.97
N ARG A 502 22.63 3.84 7.86
CA ARG A 502 22.79 4.60 6.61
C ARG A 502 24.05 5.44 6.69
N THR A 503 24.74 5.66 5.55
CA THR A 503 25.96 6.47 5.50
C THR A 503 26.13 7.21 4.18
N ASP A 504 26.73 8.40 4.21
CA ASP A 504 27.22 9.12 3.03
C ASP A 504 28.74 8.94 2.82
N GLY A 505 29.36 8.04 3.61
CA GLY A 505 30.79 7.81 3.65
C GLY A 505 31.52 8.62 4.75
N ALA A 506 31.04 9.79 5.10
CA ALA A 506 31.60 10.64 6.18
C ALA A 506 30.84 10.49 7.49
N ARG A 507 29.52 10.47 7.42
CA ARG A 507 28.60 10.37 8.57
C ARG A 507 27.85 9.03 8.51
N THR A 508 27.45 8.53 9.67
CA THR A 508 26.63 7.31 9.77
C THR A 508 25.49 7.53 10.75
N LEU A 509 24.27 7.30 10.25
CA LEU A 509 23.04 7.31 11.02
C LEU A 509 22.60 5.90 11.32
N PHE A 510 22.20 5.64 12.55
CA PHE A 510 21.65 4.36 12.99
C PHE A 510 20.18 4.55 13.36
N PHE A 511 19.28 3.92 12.63
CA PHE A 511 17.89 3.80 13.06
C PHE A 511 17.83 2.73 14.15
N VAL A 512 17.39 3.13 15.34
CA VAL A 512 17.40 2.31 16.55
C VAL A 512 15.97 2.16 17.04
N VAL A 513 15.56 0.93 17.35
CA VAL A 513 14.20 0.62 17.81
C VAL A 513 14.26 -0.25 19.06
N ALA A 514 13.67 0.22 20.15
CA ALA A 514 13.53 -0.54 21.38
C ALA A 514 12.46 -1.65 21.25
N GLY A 515 12.64 -2.75 21.96
CA GLY A 515 11.67 -3.83 22.04
C GLY A 515 10.40 -3.46 22.82
N ALA A 516 9.52 -4.46 23.03
CA ALA A 516 8.26 -4.30 23.75
C ALA A 516 8.41 -3.89 25.22
N ASP A 517 9.56 -4.16 25.84
CA ASP A 517 9.83 -3.84 27.24
C ASP A 517 10.58 -2.51 27.43
N GLY A 518 10.90 -1.83 26.29
CA GLY A 518 11.79 -0.66 26.35
C GLY A 518 13.24 -1.03 26.69
N VAL A 519 14.04 -0.03 27.08
CA VAL A 519 15.45 -0.20 27.48
C VAL A 519 15.78 0.75 28.61
N ALA A 520 16.10 0.20 29.78
CA ALA A 520 16.42 0.99 30.98
C ALA A 520 17.77 1.73 30.87
N ARG A 521 18.72 1.19 30.08
CA ARG A 521 20.01 1.82 29.81
C ARG A 521 20.46 1.52 28.40
N LEU A 522 20.48 2.56 27.54
CA LEU A 522 20.87 2.43 26.12
C LEU A 522 22.40 2.28 25.96
N GLY A 523 23.19 3.00 26.76
CA GLY A 523 24.65 2.83 26.84
C GLY A 523 25.44 3.30 25.60
N LEU A 524 24.83 4.08 24.71
CA LEU A 524 25.53 4.62 23.54
C LEU A 524 26.50 5.75 23.91
N PRO A 525 27.61 5.90 23.19
CA PRO A 525 28.49 7.06 23.32
C PRO A 525 27.76 8.38 23.09
N ARG A 526 28.39 9.50 23.48
CA ARG A 526 27.87 10.85 23.18
C ARG A 526 27.59 11.00 21.69
N GLY A 527 26.42 11.55 21.35
CA GLY A 527 25.96 11.69 19.97
C GLY A 527 24.62 12.39 19.86
N TRP A 528 24.21 12.66 18.64
CA TRP A 528 22.92 13.26 18.33
C TRP A 528 21.84 12.20 18.24
N TRP A 529 20.67 12.54 18.76
CA TRP A 529 19.44 11.79 18.64
C TRP A 529 18.41 12.61 17.87
N PHE A 530 17.95 12.07 16.73
CA PHE A 530 16.84 12.63 15.98
C PHE A 530 15.59 11.85 16.39
N ASP A 531 14.67 12.52 17.05
CA ASP A 531 13.39 11.93 17.47
C ASP A 531 12.32 12.20 16.41
N PRO A 532 11.90 11.20 15.62
CA PRO A 532 10.95 11.43 14.54
C PRO A 532 9.53 11.70 15.05
N VAL A 533 9.18 11.33 16.27
CA VAL A 533 7.87 11.60 16.87
C VAL A 533 7.74 13.08 17.17
N SER A 534 8.69 13.66 17.92
CA SER A 534 8.66 15.07 18.26
C SER A 534 9.23 16.01 17.18
N GLY A 535 9.97 15.47 16.20
CA GLY A 535 10.69 16.26 15.19
C GLY A 535 11.92 17.02 15.75
N ARG A 536 12.46 16.60 16.88
CA ARG A 536 13.57 17.26 17.56
C ARG A 536 14.89 16.55 17.37
N LYS A 537 15.98 17.32 17.40
CA LYS A 537 17.36 16.83 17.50
C LYS A 537 17.91 17.23 18.87
N ALA A 538 18.43 16.26 19.63
CA ALA A 538 18.96 16.45 20.98
C ALA A 538 20.17 15.53 21.25
N GLY A 539 20.75 15.57 22.44
CA GLY A 539 21.70 14.54 22.90
C GLY A 539 21.02 13.17 23.00
N VAL A 540 21.81 12.09 22.77
CA VAL A 540 21.31 10.71 22.83
C VAL A 540 20.72 10.39 24.21
N PRO A 541 19.48 9.85 24.31
CA PRO A 541 18.85 9.55 25.60
C PRO A 541 19.55 8.38 26.31
N SER A 542 19.51 8.41 27.64
CA SER A 542 20.07 7.32 28.47
C SER A 542 19.22 6.05 28.42
N ARG A 543 17.92 6.18 28.16
CA ARG A 543 16.92 5.10 28.12
C ARG A 543 15.95 5.27 26.94
N LEU A 544 15.29 4.22 26.56
CA LEU A 544 14.20 4.24 25.58
C LEU A 544 12.94 3.63 26.19
N ALA A 545 11.80 4.25 25.97
CA ALA A 545 10.51 3.68 26.28
C ALA A 545 10.21 2.45 25.39
N LEU A 546 9.16 1.70 25.75
CA LEU A 546 8.73 0.55 24.94
C LEU A 546 8.47 1.01 23.48
N ARG A 547 8.99 0.25 22.51
CA ARG A 547 8.85 0.51 21.08
C ARG A 547 9.22 1.94 20.64
N GLN A 548 9.95 2.67 21.47
CA GLN A 548 10.49 3.97 21.05
C GLN A 548 11.56 3.75 19.99
N SER A 549 11.54 4.58 18.97
CA SER A 549 12.51 4.57 17.87
C SER A 549 13.03 5.95 17.58
N GLY A 550 14.24 6.01 17.01
CA GLY A 550 14.87 7.26 16.58
C GLY A 550 16.18 7.00 15.85
N PHE A 551 16.83 8.08 15.43
CA PHE A 551 18.10 7.98 14.72
C PHE A 551 19.24 8.51 15.59
N TYR A 552 20.28 7.70 15.72
CA TYR A 552 21.50 8.06 16.43
C TYR A 552 22.63 8.32 15.47
N GLU A 553 23.37 9.40 15.74
CA GLU A 553 24.63 9.73 15.09
C GLU A 553 25.71 9.97 16.15
N ARG A 554 26.82 9.28 16.04
CA ARG A 554 27.94 9.47 16.96
C ARG A 554 28.62 10.82 16.70
N ASP A 555 28.64 11.69 17.69
CA ASP A 555 29.33 12.97 17.64
C ASP A 555 29.78 13.36 19.07
N PRO A 556 31.09 13.40 19.34
CA PRO A 556 31.63 13.84 20.65
C PRO A 556 31.25 15.26 21.03
N ALA A 557 30.91 16.10 20.05
CA ALA A 557 30.50 17.50 20.26
C ALA A 557 29.01 17.66 20.61
N ALA A 558 28.21 16.58 20.48
CA ALA A 558 26.81 16.61 20.85
C ALA A 558 26.65 16.94 22.35
N PRO A 559 25.54 17.59 22.75
CA PRO A 559 25.27 17.85 24.16
C PRO A 559 25.12 16.53 24.93
N GLU A 560 25.51 16.54 26.19
CA GLU A 560 25.20 15.42 27.08
C GLU A 560 23.71 15.42 27.40
N PHE A 561 23.10 14.24 27.35
CA PHE A 561 21.73 14.09 27.82
C PHE A 561 21.75 14.09 29.34
N VAL A 562 21.21 15.15 29.92
CA VAL A 562 21.02 15.25 31.38
C VAL A 562 19.60 14.81 31.68
N GLU A 563 19.47 13.70 32.37
CA GLU A 563 18.18 13.26 32.90
C GLU A 563 17.85 14.18 34.10
N ALA A 564 16.90 15.09 33.87
CA ALA A 564 16.45 15.97 34.96
C ALA A 564 15.64 15.16 36.00
N CYS A 565 15.83 15.50 37.27
CA CYS A 565 14.87 15.06 38.30
C CYS A 565 13.52 15.67 37.93
N ARG A 566 12.49 14.81 37.75
CA ARG A 566 11.17 15.23 37.34
C ARG A 566 10.20 15.22 38.51
N GLY A 567 9.64 16.36 38.84
CA GLY A 567 8.41 16.43 39.59
C GLY A 567 7.23 15.91 38.76
N HIS A 568 6.22 15.35 39.42
CA HIS A 568 5.04 14.86 38.73
C HIS A 568 3.77 15.11 39.57
N ARG A 569 2.64 15.30 38.88
CA ARG A 569 1.31 15.44 39.50
C ARG A 569 0.25 14.88 38.55
N GLU A 570 -0.59 14.01 39.07
CA GLU A 570 -1.78 13.53 38.38
C GLU A 570 -2.84 14.63 38.27
N LEU A 571 -3.51 14.69 37.13
CA LEU A 571 -4.64 15.58 36.87
C LEU A 571 -5.92 14.75 36.88
N GLU A 572 -6.71 14.85 37.96
CA GLU A 572 -7.86 13.96 38.18
C GLU A 572 -9.20 14.61 37.79
N ALA A 573 -9.29 15.95 37.92
CA ALA A 573 -10.55 16.68 37.74
C ALA A 573 -10.77 17.05 36.27
N PHE A 574 -11.42 16.16 35.53
CA PHE A 574 -11.79 16.40 34.14
C PHE A 574 -13.30 16.45 33.95
N GLU A 575 -13.74 17.22 32.95
CA GLU A 575 -15.09 17.21 32.44
C GLU A 575 -15.05 16.83 30.94
N PRO A 576 -15.72 15.73 30.52
CA PRO A 576 -16.40 14.76 31.37
C PRO A 576 -15.40 13.96 32.25
N SER A 577 -15.90 13.29 33.29
CA SER A 577 -15.08 12.50 34.23
C SER A 577 -14.29 11.40 33.53
N LEU A 578 -13.15 11.03 34.12
CA LEU A 578 -12.30 9.91 33.63
C LEU A 578 -13.05 8.57 33.67
N GLY A 579 -12.61 7.64 32.83
CA GLY A 579 -13.07 6.26 32.85
C GLY A 579 -13.27 5.63 31.47
N ASP A 580 -13.38 4.32 31.47
CA ASP A 580 -13.62 3.52 30.27
C ASP A 580 -15.07 3.66 29.80
N ARG A 581 -15.28 4.39 28.72
CA ARG A 581 -16.60 4.68 28.14
C ARG A 581 -17.29 3.43 27.62
N SER A 582 -16.53 2.42 27.16
CA SER A 582 -17.09 1.15 26.68
C SER A 582 -17.87 0.38 27.75
N LYS A 583 -17.67 0.71 29.03
CA LYS A 583 -18.38 0.13 30.18
C LYS A 583 -19.59 0.94 30.66
N SER A 584 -19.90 2.04 30.02
CA SER A 584 -21.03 2.89 30.40
C SER A 584 -22.36 2.13 30.33
N ALA A 585 -23.27 2.44 31.26
CA ALA A 585 -24.66 1.96 31.19
C ALA A 585 -25.46 2.64 30.08
N ASP A 586 -25.10 3.88 29.74
CA ASP A 586 -25.70 4.62 28.63
C ASP A 586 -25.19 4.11 27.28
N PRO A 587 -26.07 3.57 26.39
CA PRO A 587 -25.67 3.08 25.07
C PRO A 587 -25.04 4.15 24.17
N THR A 588 -25.44 5.41 24.31
CA THR A 588 -24.90 6.51 23.49
C THR A 588 -23.43 6.79 23.82
N VAL A 589 -23.04 6.57 25.08
CA VAL A 589 -21.67 6.67 25.56
C VAL A 589 -20.89 5.38 25.30
N ARG A 590 -21.52 4.22 25.58
CA ARG A 590 -20.89 2.90 25.43
C ARG A 590 -20.39 2.62 24.02
N TYR A 591 -21.21 2.94 23.03
CA TYR A 591 -20.94 2.68 21.62
C TYR A 591 -20.41 3.91 20.87
N PHE A 592 -19.90 4.91 21.58
CA PHE A 592 -19.36 6.11 20.95
C PHE A 592 -18.07 5.80 20.20
N SER A 593 -17.95 6.30 18.97
CA SER A 593 -16.72 6.37 18.17
C SER A 593 -16.56 7.79 17.63
N GLY A 594 -15.32 8.26 17.62
CA GLY A 594 -14.98 9.62 17.23
C GLY A 594 -14.17 10.34 18.32
N THR A 595 -14.25 11.64 18.37
CA THR A 595 -13.49 12.49 19.28
C THR A 595 -14.34 12.98 20.45
N LEU A 596 -13.85 12.79 21.67
CA LEU A 596 -14.42 13.33 22.89
C LEU A 596 -13.43 14.28 23.55
N THR A 597 -13.86 15.51 23.80
CA THR A 597 -13.04 16.54 24.45
C THR A 597 -13.15 16.44 25.97
N TYR A 598 -12.03 16.27 26.64
CA TYR A 598 -11.88 16.35 28.10
C TYR A 598 -11.23 17.65 28.47
N ARG A 599 -11.75 18.33 29.49
CA ARG A 599 -11.29 19.64 29.94
C ARG A 599 -10.94 19.64 31.43
N THR A 600 -9.83 20.25 31.76
CA THR A 600 -9.41 20.50 33.13
C THR A 600 -8.68 21.84 33.26
N THR A 601 -8.39 22.24 34.49
CA THR A 601 -7.52 23.39 34.77
C THR A 601 -6.38 22.98 35.70
N PHE A 602 -5.24 23.64 35.56
CA PHE A 602 -4.11 23.42 36.43
C PHE A 602 -3.29 24.70 36.64
N ASP A 603 -2.59 24.75 37.78
CA ASP A 603 -1.62 25.79 38.08
C ASP A 603 -0.21 25.28 37.84
N ARG A 604 0.66 26.17 37.32
CA ARG A 604 2.07 25.84 37.08
C ARG A 604 2.76 25.51 38.40
N PRO A 605 3.50 24.40 38.53
CA PRO A 605 4.35 24.16 39.68
C PRO A 605 5.40 25.25 39.82
N ALA A 606 5.65 25.71 41.06
CA ALA A 606 6.50 26.89 41.32
C ALA A 606 7.93 26.71 40.79
N ASP A 607 8.47 25.50 40.86
CA ASP A 607 9.86 25.18 40.50
C ASP A 607 10.00 24.64 39.08
N ALA A 608 8.96 24.68 38.28
CA ALA A 608 8.97 24.13 36.94
C ALA A 608 9.75 24.98 35.93
N ALA A 609 10.90 24.48 35.48
CA ALA A 609 11.66 25.09 34.38
C ALA A 609 11.02 24.73 33.03
N ARG A 610 10.70 23.46 32.82
CA ARG A 610 9.97 22.94 31.64
C ARG A 610 8.82 22.07 32.11
N LEU A 611 7.78 22.01 31.29
CA LEU A 611 6.60 21.20 31.57
C LEU A 611 6.35 20.24 30.41
N ALA A 612 5.90 19.04 30.75
CA ALA A 612 5.38 18.07 29.79
C ALA A 612 4.08 17.47 30.33
N LEU A 613 3.25 17.00 29.40
CA LEU A 613 2.05 16.25 29.70
C LEU A 613 2.25 14.81 29.24
N GLN A 614 2.00 13.86 30.12
CA GLN A 614 1.94 12.44 29.79
C GLN A 614 0.49 11.96 29.82
N VAL A 615 0.05 11.34 28.71
CA VAL A 615 -1.30 10.75 28.59
C VAL A 615 -1.15 9.37 28.00
N LYS A 616 -1.28 8.32 28.81
CA LYS A 616 -1.28 6.96 28.27
C LYS A 616 -2.51 6.76 27.39
N THR A 617 -2.27 6.43 26.14
CA THR A 617 -3.30 6.06 25.18
C THR A 617 -3.47 4.54 25.16
N PHE A 618 -4.70 4.08 24.95
CA PHE A 618 -5.02 2.67 24.77
C PHE A 618 -5.60 2.51 23.37
N GLU A 619 -4.71 2.48 22.37
CA GLU A 619 -5.12 2.45 20.95
C GLU A 619 -6.02 3.65 20.57
N GLN A 620 -5.63 4.84 21.04
CA GLN A 620 -6.33 6.10 20.78
C GLN A 620 -5.31 7.19 20.43
N VAL A 621 -5.80 8.29 19.90
CA VAL A 621 -5.00 9.48 19.60
C VAL A 621 -5.53 10.63 20.44
N VAL A 622 -4.63 11.42 21.03
CA VAL A 622 -4.98 12.56 21.89
C VAL A 622 -4.37 13.85 21.34
N ALA A 623 -5.20 14.72 20.77
CA ALA A 623 -4.78 16.07 20.44
C ALA A 623 -4.86 16.96 21.68
N VAL A 624 -3.81 17.76 21.92
CA VAL A 624 -3.62 18.56 23.13
C VAL A 624 -3.75 20.04 22.80
N ARG A 625 -4.63 20.74 23.50
CA ARG A 625 -4.71 22.21 23.46
C ARG A 625 -4.46 22.80 24.86
N LEU A 626 -3.64 23.82 24.90
CA LEU A 626 -3.34 24.58 26.10
C LEU A 626 -3.78 26.03 25.92
N ASN A 627 -4.65 26.51 26.80
CA ASN A 627 -5.17 27.89 26.77
C ASN A 627 -5.78 28.27 25.39
N GLY A 628 -6.41 27.29 24.71
CA GLY A 628 -7.04 27.44 23.39
C GLY A 628 -6.08 27.34 22.20
N ARG A 629 -4.79 27.05 22.41
CA ARG A 629 -3.80 26.85 21.35
C ARG A 629 -3.41 25.38 21.21
N ASP A 630 -3.25 24.95 19.98
CA ASP A 630 -2.78 23.60 19.68
C ASP A 630 -1.32 23.40 20.12
N VAL A 631 -1.07 22.35 20.89
CA VAL A 631 0.26 21.94 21.35
C VAL A 631 0.81 20.83 20.48
N GLY A 632 -0.03 19.90 20.05
CA GLY A 632 0.31 18.74 19.22
C GLY A 632 -0.50 17.51 19.60
N THR A 633 0.00 16.34 19.19
CA THR A 633 -0.75 15.08 19.30
C THR A 633 0.10 14.01 19.98
N ILE A 634 -0.47 13.37 21.02
CA ILE A 634 0.08 12.18 21.68
C ILE A 634 -0.57 10.95 21.04
N TRP A 635 0.24 10.01 20.53
CA TRP A 635 -0.27 8.86 19.79
C TRP A 635 0.57 7.58 19.95
N CYS A 636 1.73 7.65 20.60
CA CYS A 636 2.58 6.49 20.88
C CYS A 636 3.49 6.75 22.10
N ALA A 637 4.11 5.70 22.61
CA ALA A 637 5.09 5.82 23.68
C ALA A 637 6.25 6.76 23.31
N PRO A 638 6.76 7.55 24.27
CA PRO A 638 6.49 7.54 25.73
C PRO A 638 5.18 8.21 26.17
N TRP A 639 4.28 8.54 25.23
CA TRP A 639 2.99 9.22 25.45
C TRP A 639 3.14 10.59 26.11
N GLU A 640 4.22 11.30 25.81
CA GLU A 640 4.53 12.60 26.36
C GLU A 640 4.54 13.68 25.29
N ILE A 641 4.12 14.88 25.66
CA ILE A 641 4.25 16.08 24.86
C ILE A 641 4.75 17.23 25.75
N GLU A 642 5.74 18.01 25.26
CA GLU A 642 6.20 19.19 25.96
C GLU A 642 5.19 20.33 25.82
N LEU A 643 4.83 20.95 26.96
CA LEU A 643 3.97 22.12 26.97
C LEU A 643 4.81 23.38 26.73
N PRO A 644 4.43 24.26 25.77
CA PRO A 644 5.21 25.46 25.47
C PRO A 644 5.24 26.40 26.70
N THR A 645 6.40 26.55 27.32
CA THR A 645 6.56 27.31 28.58
C THR A 645 6.06 28.76 28.46
N ALA A 646 6.16 29.37 27.28
CA ALA A 646 5.65 30.71 27.00
C ALA A 646 4.12 30.81 27.06
N GLU A 647 3.41 29.71 26.87
CA GLU A 647 1.94 29.64 26.89
C GLU A 647 1.38 29.26 28.26
N VAL A 648 2.25 28.79 29.17
CA VAL A 648 1.84 28.34 30.53
C VAL A 648 1.80 29.53 31.47
N LYS A 649 0.61 29.87 31.96
CA LYS A 649 0.37 30.90 32.98
C LYS A 649 0.76 30.38 34.37
N ALA A 650 0.97 31.29 35.32
CA ALA A 650 1.22 30.91 36.71
C ALA A 650 0.04 30.14 37.32
N SER A 651 -1.21 30.50 36.98
CA SER A 651 -2.42 29.83 37.48
C SER A 651 -3.53 29.82 36.42
N GLY A 652 -4.48 28.93 36.60
CA GLY A 652 -5.70 28.83 35.80
C GLY A 652 -5.42 28.48 34.33
N ASN A 653 -4.45 27.60 34.06
CA ASN A 653 -4.25 27.08 32.72
C ASN A 653 -5.41 26.16 32.35
N VAL A 654 -5.96 26.33 31.17
CA VAL A 654 -7.00 25.45 30.64
C VAL A 654 -6.35 24.42 29.73
N LEU A 655 -6.52 23.14 30.07
CA LEU A 655 -6.06 22.01 29.30
C LEU A 655 -7.27 21.30 28.66
N GLU A 656 -7.22 21.11 27.36
CA GLU A 656 -8.23 20.35 26.61
C GLU A 656 -7.54 19.20 25.89
N LEU A 657 -8.11 18.01 26.04
CA LEU A 657 -7.63 16.77 25.44
C LEU A 657 -8.72 16.18 24.54
N ASP A 658 -8.51 16.21 23.24
CA ASP A 658 -9.39 15.61 22.25
C ASP A 658 -8.98 14.14 22.05
N VAL A 659 -9.68 13.24 22.73
CA VAL A 659 -9.43 11.81 22.72
C VAL A 659 -10.24 11.15 21.62
N THR A 660 -9.56 10.56 20.63
CA THR A 660 -10.18 9.94 19.46
C THR A 660 -9.97 8.44 19.48
N ASN A 661 -11.07 7.67 19.45
CA ASN A 661 -11.07 6.21 19.33
C ASN A 661 -11.45 5.73 17.92
N SER A 662 -11.38 4.41 17.67
CA SER A 662 -11.69 3.80 16.37
C SER A 662 -13.19 3.65 16.10
N TRP A 663 -13.56 3.31 14.85
CA TRP A 663 -14.96 3.07 14.44
C TRP A 663 -15.60 1.86 15.10
N ARG A 664 -14.81 0.90 15.63
CA ARG A 664 -15.27 -0.41 16.08
C ARG A 664 -16.48 -0.34 17.00
N ASN A 665 -16.42 0.47 18.04
CA ASN A 665 -17.51 0.52 19.04
C ASN A 665 -18.84 1.02 18.44
N ARG A 666 -18.78 2.02 17.52
CA ARG A 666 -20.02 2.51 16.89
C ARG A 666 -20.60 1.49 15.90
N LEU A 667 -19.76 0.82 15.13
CA LEU A 667 -20.22 -0.23 14.21
C LEU A 667 -20.92 -1.38 14.96
N ILE A 668 -20.37 -1.80 16.11
CA ILE A 668 -21.01 -2.79 16.99
C ILE A 668 -22.31 -2.22 17.58
N GLY A 669 -22.33 -0.94 17.93
CA GLY A 669 -23.53 -0.25 18.43
C GLY A 669 -24.65 -0.19 17.39
N ASP A 670 -24.31 -0.02 16.12
CA ASP A 670 -25.30 -0.06 15.04
C ASP A 670 -25.95 -1.44 14.89
N GLU A 671 -25.23 -2.52 15.22
CA GLU A 671 -25.78 -3.89 15.21
C GLU A 671 -26.76 -4.18 16.38
N GLN A 672 -26.90 -3.28 17.37
CA GLN A 672 -27.97 -3.36 18.37
C GLN A 672 -29.33 -2.93 17.79
N GLU A 673 -29.31 -2.19 16.69
CA GLU A 673 -30.50 -1.60 16.06
C GLU A 673 -31.02 -2.48 14.91
N PRO A 674 -32.32 -2.37 14.56
CA PRO A 674 -32.87 -3.09 13.41
C PRO A 674 -32.07 -2.80 12.13
N ALA A 675 -31.85 -3.86 11.34
CA ALA A 675 -31.13 -3.76 10.07
C ALA A 675 -31.92 -2.88 9.08
N ASP A 676 -31.25 -1.94 8.42
CA ASP A 676 -31.80 -1.08 7.38
C ASP A 676 -30.98 -1.12 6.06
N CYS A 677 -30.00 -2.01 6.04
CA CYS A 677 -29.22 -2.42 4.86
C CYS A 677 -29.25 -3.94 4.74
N VAL A 678 -29.15 -4.45 3.52
CA VAL A 678 -29.08 -5.88 3.24
C VAL A 678 -27.65 -6.24 2.89
N PHE A 679 -27.09 -7.17 3.67
CA PHE A 679 -25.73 -7.69 3.46
C PHE A 679 -25.77 -9.15 3.05
N THR A 680 -24.91 -9.53 2.11
CA THR A 680 -24.67 -10.92 1.72
C THR A 680 -23.42 -11.42 2.44
N GLN A 681 -23.56 -12.57 3.12
CA GLN A 681 -22.44 -13.21 3.81
C GLN A 681 -21.37 -13.67 2.80
N ALA A 682 -20.12 -13.53 3.20
CA ALA A 682 -18.96 -13.98 2.45
C ALA A 682 -18.22 -15.10 3.22
N PRO A 683 -18.72 -16.36 3.18
CA PRO A 683 -18.31 -17.43 4.10
C PRO A 683 -16.82 -17.77 4.03
N MET A 684 -16.23 -17.65 2.84
CA MET A 684 -14.80 -17.99 2.63
C MET A 684 -13.83 -16.91 3.08
N VAL A 685 -14.32 -15.70 3.36
CA VAL A 685 -13.46 -14.53 3.54
C VAL A 685 -13.75 -13.74 4.81
N GLY A 686 -14.79 -14.11 5.54
CA GLY A 686 -15.26 -13.40 6.74
C GLY A 686 -15.97 -12.08 6.44
N GLY A 687 -16.96 -11.72 7.26
CA GLY A 687 -17.78 -10.54 7.09
C GLY A 687 -18.87 -10.67 6.00
N ALA A 688 -19.52 -9.57 5.73
CA ALA A 688 -20.62 -9.48 4.77
C ALA A 688 -20.52 -8.19 3.96
N PHE A 689 -20.75 -8.27 2.65
CA PHE A 689 -20.75 -7.12 1.77
C PHE A 689 -22.18 -6.60 1.50
N LEU A 690 -22.31 -5.31 1.29
CA LEU A 690 -23.57 -4.66 0.96
C LEU A 690 -24.13 -5.26 -0.35
N GLU A 691 -25.35 -5.79 -0.31
CA GLU A 691 -25.98 -6.39 -1.50
C GLU A 691 -26.43 -5.33 -2.49
N ARG A 692 -27.00 -4.24 -1.96
CA ARG A 692 -27.46 -3.09 -2.73
C ARG A 692 -27.56 -1.86 -1.84
N TYR A 693 -27.38 -0.71 -2.43
CA TYR A 693 -27.71 0.55 -1.75
C TYR A 693 -29.20 0.61 -1.44
N PRO A 694 -29.58 0.92 -0.18
CA PRO A 694 -30.98 0.96 0.18
C PRO A 694 -31.66 2.18 -0.44
N ASP A 695 -32.98 2.09 -0.69
CA ASP A 695 -33.77 3.14 -1.35
C ASP A 695 -33.75 4.49 -0.61
N TRP A 696 -33.50 4.48 0.70
CA TRP A 696 -33.39 5.69 1.49
C TRP A 696 -32.07 6.43 1.22
N PHE A 697 -31.01 5.74 0.81
CA PHE A 697 -29.68 6.34 0.61
C PHE A 697 -29.71 7.47 -0.42
N GLY A 698 -30.37 7.27 -1.55
CA GLY A 698 -30.52 8.28 -2.60
C GLY A 698 -31.38 9.51 -2.17
N LYS A 699 -32.10 9.40 -1.06
CA LYS A 699 -32.90 10.50 -0.47
C LYS A 699 -32.17 11.22 0.65
N GLY A 700 -30.92 10.82 0.95
CA GLY A 700 -30.08 11.33 2.03
C GLY A 700 -30.32 10.63 3.38
N LEU A 701 -29.35 10.75 4.29
CA LEU A 701 -29.36 10.07 5.59
C LEU A 701 -30.56 10.45 6.47
N ALA A 702 -31.15 11.62 6.29
CA ALA A 702 -32.37 12.03 7.01
C ALA A 702 -33.57 11.11 6.72
N ALA A 703 -33.60 10.45 5.56
CA ALA A 703 -34.62 9.49 5.18
C ALA A 703 -34.37 8.06 5.70
N ARG A 704 -33.26 7.83 6.41
CA ARG A 704 -32.90 6.54 6.99
C ARG A 704 -33.98 6.05 7.96
N PRO A 705 -34.48 4.81 7.82
CA PRO A 705 -35.52 4.26 8.69
C PRO A 705 -35.07 4.12 10.14
N SER A 706 -33.88 3.55 10.38
CA SER A 706 -33.32 3.43 11.71
C SER A 706 -32.74 4.76 12.17
N LYS A 707 -33.18 5.23 13.34
CA LYS A 707 -32.65 6.45 13.98
C LYS A 707 -31.47 6.16 14.91
N GLY A 708 -31.26 4.91 15.30
CA GLY A 708 -30.15 4.47 16.15
C GLY A 708 -28.90 4.02 15.38
N ARG A 709 -29.03 3.70 14.09
CA ARG A 709 -27.87 3.43 13.23
C ARG A 709 -27.27 4.74 12.73
N HIS A 710 -25.98 4.92 12.94
CA HIS A 710 -25.24 6.14 12.58
C HIS A 710 -24.23 5.93 11.45
N CYS A 711 -23.71 4.70 11.29
CA CYS A 711 -22.71 4.37 10.27
C CYS A 711 -23.36 3.88 8.97
N PHE A 712 -22.68 4.14 7.87
CA PHE A 712 -22.90 3.44 6.61
C PHE A 712 -21.57 2.86 6.13
N VAL A 713 -21.55 1.57 5.80
CA VAL A 713 -20.34 0.87 5.36
C VAL A 713 -20.70 -0.17 4.30
N THR A 714 -19.84 -0.36 3.31
CA THR A 714 -20.08 -1.35 2.24
C THR A 714 -19.66 -2.78 2.62
N TRP A 715 -18.96 -2.93 3.75
CA TRP A 715 -18.58 -4.24 4.29
C TRP A 715 -18.71 -4.25 5.81
N ASN A 716 -19.44 -5.22 6.35
CA ASN A 716 -19.67 -5.36 7.79
C ASN A 716 -18.94 -6.60 8.35
N TYR A 717 -18.19 -6.38 9.44
CA TYR A 717 -17.46 -7.43 10.16
C TYR A 717 -18.12 -7.84 11.47
N PHE A 718 -19.06 -7.04 11.99
CA PHE A 718 -19.51 -7.12 13.37
C PHE A 718 -20.89 -7.72 13.51
N THR A 719 -21.13 -8.26 14.72
CA THR A 719 -22.42 -8.62 15.26
C THR A 719 -22.68 -7.83 16.54
N LYS A 720 -23.91 -7.86 17.04
CA LYS A 720 -24.27 -7.23 18.33
C LYS A 720 -23.45 -7.76 19.53
N ASP A 721 -22.88 -8.98 19.42
CA ASP A 721 -22.14 -9.65 20.46
C ASP A 721 -20.62 -9.51 20.29
N SER A 722 -20.15 -8.77 19.30
CA SER A 722 -18.74 -8.48 19.09
C SER A 722 -18.15 -7.68 20.27
N PRO A 723 -16.91 -7.97 20.71
CA PRO A 723 -16.31 -7.28 21.85
C PRO A 723 -15.99 -5.82 21.54
N LEU A 724 -16.32 -4.92 22.48
CA LEU A 724 -15.94 -3.51 22.42
C LEU A 724 -14.45 -3.33 22.76
N THR A 725 -13.85 -2.26 22.23
CA THR A 725 -12.54 -1.77 22.64
C THR A 725 -12.69 -0.73 23.75
N PRO A 726 -11.79 -0.71 24.76
CA PRO A 726 -11.75 0.36 25.75
C PRO A 726 -11.66 1.74 25.09
N SER A 727 -12.32 2.73 25.63
CA SER A 727 -12.35 4.06 25.03
C SER A 727 -12.50 5.18 26.06
N GLY A 728 -12.03 6.37 25.67
CA GLY A 728 -12.02 7.55 26.53
C GLY A 728 -10.72 7.70 27.33
N LEU A 729 -10.65 8.73 28.15
CA LEU A 729 -9.51 8.99 29.04
C LEU A 729 -9.65 8.13 30.29
N ILE A 730 -8.93 7.00 30.32
CA ILE A 730 -9.10 5.93 31.33
C ILE A 730 -8.27 6.20 32.55
N GLU A 731 -6.99 6.54 32.37
CA GLU A 731 -6.06 6.87 33.46
C GLU A 731 -5.89 8.39 33.59
N PRO A 732 -5.60 8.92 34.79
CA PRO A 732 -5.29 10.33 34.97
C PRO A 732 -4.06 10.73 34.13
N PRO A 733 -4.14 11.81 33.35
CA PRO A 733 -2.96 12.43 32.78
C PRO A 733 -1.99 12.93 33.83
N VAL A 734 -0.70 12.86 33.55
CA VAL A 734 0.34 13.28 34.48
C VAL A 734 1.03 14.53 33.95
N LEU A 735 1.01 15.59 34.73
CA LEU A 735 1.83 16.77 34.50
C LEU A 735 3.24 16.49 35.06
N LEU A 736 4.24 16.59 34.18
CA LEU A 736 5.65 16.39 34.46
C LEU A 736 6.38 17.74 34.39
N TRP A 737 7.39 17.93 35.26
CA TRP A 737 8.22 19.14 35.14
C TRP A 737 9.66 18.88 35.56
N ASP A 738 10.58 19.57 34.89
CA ASP A 738 11.98 19.62 35.31
C ASP A 738 12.09 20.68 36.42
N GLU A 739 12.62 20.30 37.57
CA GLU A 739 12.88 21.23 38.66
C GLU A 739 14.00 22.23 38.27
N SER A 740 13.80 23.48 38.56
CA SER A 740 14.84 24.47 38.39
C SER A 740 16.00 24.10 39.30
N ALA A 741 17.19 23.85 38.70
CA ALA A 741 18.37 23.64 39.52
C ALA A 741 18.52 24.90 40.42
N VAL A 742 18.20 24.77 41.69
CA VAL A 742 18.55 25.81 42.67
C VAL A 742 20.06 25.87 42.69
N ARG A 743 20.62 26.90 42.05
CA ARG A 743 22.03 27.24 42.14
C ARG A 743 22.32 27.93 43.48
#